data_62b25481cb4ba1659e632c62dd98ee0b
#
_entry.id   62b25481cb4ba1659e632c62dd98ee0b
#
_cell.length_a   1.000
_cell.length_b   1.000
_cell.length_c   1.000
_cell.angle_alpha   90.00
_cell.angle_beta   90.00
_cell.angle_gamma   90.00
#
_symmetry.space_group_name_H-M   'P 1'
#
loop_
_entity.id
_entity.type
_entity.pdbx_description
1 polymer ?
#
loop_
_entity_poly.entity_id
_entity_poly.type
_entity_poly.pdbx_seq_one_letter_code
_entity_poly.pdbx_strand_id
1 'polypeptide(L)'
;MQPDRGPELPKTYEPSEVEPRRYAESLAAGVFHEDPDPARPAFIISMPPPNITGRAHLGHGSTYTPMDILTRYHRMLGENADWLPGQDHAAIATETVLVRELAKEGLTRDGLGREAYLARAWEWREQYGNTIDSQFQMLGFGPDWDRTRFTMDPGLSAAVTRVFVQLYREGLIYRGTRLINWDIKAKSTLSDAEVEHEERNAKIWEIRYATEDGTASIVVATTRPETMLGDTAIAVHPDDARYTHLIGKNVMLPLMNRPIPVIADASVLSDFGTGAVKVTPAHDPSDYDIGQRHGLPMPSVIALDGTMTGDVGRYEGMDRLDARRAIVEDLRASGAFVSEREYLQKVSISSRSGEVIEPLLSLQWFCSMESLAKPAVEAYRSGKIRFVPERFGRTYENGFENLRDWNISRQVWWGHQLPVWYTPNDDVVVAETEEEALALAQRDFGTTELRRDPDTLDTWFSSGLWPFSILGWPDETPELAHWYPNQVMITSRDIIFLWIARMVMLGLHVVGDIPFRTVFVAPLVFDKHGRKMSKSRGDSIDPLDLIAEYGADATRFGIIKQMRIESQELRFDERACDDARRFNTKLWNALRFICSLEEGLPTASRLPATADLTVADKWILTRLRMSVIRITDALDGFEFGIAADELLDFGWFTFCDWYLEASKAPGERATRSAVLSYVFNAFVRLMHPIAPFITEEIWQQLPHDGATIVTSSWPDPQQDLAYYDGENGSFDRARGEFEAFIASAGHIRNVKAEMGLGPKDRLTLEVPPGLPDWIAEQFAVHAKAELVVDEARVAGPTLAEKLAAITARAPTGLLRERYTREVAKLDDEVARGEKKLANESFIAKANPDVVAKEREKLDGYRRDLVRVRDELSKLG
;
A
#
# COMPACT_ATOMS: atom_id res chain seq x y z
N MET A 1 30.31 34.25 -33.24
CA MET A 1 30.30 32.80 -33.03
C MET A 1 28.89 32.47 -32.55
N GLN A 2 28.08 31.71 -33.29
CA GLN A 2 26.86 31.17 -32.79
C GLN A 2 27.21 30.27 -31.62
N PRO A 3 26.53 30.33 -30.47
CA PRO A 3 26.73 29.35 -29.39
C PRO A 3 26.48 27.97 -29.96
N ASP A 4 27.37 27.05 -29.61
CA ASP A 4 27.29 25.64 -30.01
C ASP A 4 25.91 25.14 -29.51
N ARG A 5 24.98 24.95 -30.42
CA ARG A 5 23.69 24.32 -30.08
C ARG A 5 24.04 22.89 -29.79
N GLY A 6 23.95 22.49 -28.55
CA GLY A 6 24.04 21.08 -28.15
C GLY A 6 23.15 20.19 -29.04
N PRO A 7 23.32 18.86 -29.03
CA PRO A 7 22.59 17.98 -29.92
C PRO A 7 21.06 18.21 -29.78
N GLU A 8 20.36 18.23 -30.92
CA GLU A 8 18.90 18.44 -30.95
C GLU A 8 18.20 17.36 -30.09
N LEU A 9 17.43 17.77 -29.10
CA LEU A 9 16.74 16.85 -28.21
C LEU A 9 15.81 15.93 -29.00
N PRO A 10 15.70 14.62 -28.61
CA PRO A 10 14.76 13.68 -29.23
C PRO A 10 13.34 14.23 -29.26
N LYS A 11 12.59 13.88 -30.31
CA LYS A 11 11.20 14.34 -30.46
C LYS A 11 10.29 13.80 -29.37
N THR A 12 10.56 12.59 -28.92
CA THR A 12 9.80 11.87 -27.90
C THR A 12 10.70 11.51 -26.73
N TYR A 13 10.13 11.42 -25.55
CA TYR A 13 10.74 10.83 -24.38
C TYR A 13 10.46 9.32 -24.40
N GLU A 14 11.54 8.53 -24.40
CA GLU A 14 11.44 7.06 -24.43
C GLU A 14 11.86 6.49 -23.07
N PRO A 15 10.91 6.14 -22.19
CA PRO A 15 11.20 5.62 -20.86
C PRO A 15 12.12 4.40 -20.87
N SER A 16 11.89 3.46 -21.79
CA SER A 16 12.67 2.23 -21.94
C SER A 16 14.17 2.42 -22.22
N GLU A 17 14.56 3.59 -22.73
CA GLU A 17 15.96 3.94 -22.97
C GLU A 17 16.53 4.80 -21.84
N VAL A 18 15.75 5.75 -21.34
CA VAL A 18 16.20 6.75 -20.36
C VAL A 18 16.25 6.16 -18.94
N GLU A 19 15.20 5.48 -18.50
CA GLU A 19 15.07 5.03 -17.11
C GLU A 19 16.19 4.06 -16.69
N PRO A 20 16.51 2.98 -17.45
CA PRO A 20 17.61 2.09 -17.08
C PRO A 20 18.96 2.77 -17.07
N ARG A 21 19.21 3.69 -18.02
CA ARG A 21 20.46 4.44 -18.12
C ARG A 21 20.63 5.37 -16.91
N ARG A 22 19.61 6.15 -16.57
CA ARG A 22 19.67 7.07 -15.42
C ARG A 22 19.79 6.33 -14.10
N TYR A 23 19.14 5.18 -13.99
CA TYR A 23 19.30 4.34 -12.79
C TYR A 23 20.75 3.83 -12.65
N ALA A 24 21.34 3.33 -13.72
CA ALA A 24 22.73 2.86 -13.72
C ALA A 24 23.72 3.99 -13.41
N GLU A 25 23.49 5.20 -13.93
CA GLU A 25 24.28 6.39 -13.63
C GLU A 25 24.21 6.75 -12.13
N SER A 26 23.00 6.70 -11.53
CA SER A 26 22.78 6.96 -10.11
C SER A 26 23.47 5.94 -9.21
N LEU A 27 23.39 4.65 -9.56
CA LEU A 27 24.11 3.58 -8.84
C LEU A 27 25.61 3.77 -8.93
N ALA A 28 26.15 4.03 -10.12
CA ALA A 28 27.59 4.25 -10.33
C ALA A 28 28.13 5.48 -9.58
N ALA A 29 27.30 6.50 -9.40
CA ALA A 29 27.63 7.70 -8.65
C ALA A 29 27.47 7.54 -7.12
N GLY A 30 26.93 6.41 -6.63
CA GLY A 30 26.74 6.14 -5.21
C GLY A 30 25.73 7.07 -4.52
N VAL A 31 24.78 7.67 -5.25
CA VAL A 31 23.90 8.73 -4.72
C VAL A 31 22.83 8.21 -3.75
N PHE A 32 22.70 6.89 -3.61
CA PHE A 32 21.75 6.28 -2.67
C PHE A 32 22.40 5.90 -1.34
N HIS A 33 23.73 5.89 -1.25
CA HIS A 33 24.47 5.58 -0.04
C HIS A 33 24.74 6.86 0.77
N GLU A 34 24.52 6.77 2.08
CA GLU A 34 24.85 7.80 3.06
C GLU A 34 25.58 7.18 4.24
N ASP A 35 26.63 7.82 4.73
CA ASP A 35 27.24 7.49 6.02
C ASP A 35 26.60 8.33 7.13
N PRO A 36 26.55 7.82 8.38
CA PRO A 36 26.04 8.59 9.52
C PRO A 36 26.81 9.92 9.69
N ASP A 37 26.09 11.03 9.60
CA ASP A 37 26.63 12.37 9.77
C ASP A 37 25.92 13.11 10.92
N PRO A 38 26.49 13.13 12.15
CA PRO A 38 25.89 13.80 13.29
C PRO A 38 25.70 15.32 13.14
N ALA A 39 26.31 15.95 12.11
CA ALA A 39 26.13 17.36 11.84
C ALA A 39 24.84 17.68 11.10
N ARG A 40 24.19 16.68 10.49
CA ARG A 40 22.92 16.81 9.77
C ARG A 40 21.79 16.12 10.56
N PRO A 41 20.54 16.63 10.52
CA PRO A 41 19.40 15.92 11.05
C PRO A 41 19.25 14.53 10.41
N ALA A 42 19.00 13.51 11.24
CA ALA A 42 18.82 12.15 10.75
C ALA A 42 17.41 11.94 10.18
N PHE A 43 17.33 11.31 9.01
CA PHE A 43 16.09 10.76 8.48
C PHE A 43 16.32 9.35 7.95
N ILE A 44 15.73 8.36 8.59
CA ILE A 44 15.94 6.96 8.22
C ILE A 44 14.60 6.22 8.09
N ILE A 45 14.51 5.39 7.08
CA ILE A 45 13.43 4.42 6.90
C ILE A 45 14.06 3.03 6.81
N SER A 46 13.69 2.12 7.71
CA SER A 46 13.97 0.70 7.53
C SER A 46 12.89 0.08 6.65
N MET A 47 13.28 -0.46 5.50
CA MET A 47 12.35 -1.12 4.57
C MET A 47 11.64 -2.28 5.28
N PRO A 48 10.30 -2.40 5.22
CA PRO A 48 9.65 -3.66 5.53
C PRO A 48 10.23 -4.75 4.64
N PRO A 49 10.97 -5.73 5.21
CA PRO A 49 11.69 -6.66 4.36
C PRO A 49 10.71 -7.56 3.60
N PRO A 50 10.73 -7.58 2.26
CA PRO A 50 9.84 -8.45 1.51
C PRO A 50 10.19 -9.92 1.74
N ASN A 51 9.14 -10.75 1.80
CA ASN A 51 9.29 -12.19 1.87
C ASN A 51 9.85 -12.75 0.56
N ILE A 52 10.84 -13.65 0.64
CA ILE A 52 11.43 -14.32 -0.54
C ILE A 52 10.53 -15.42 -1.13
N THR A 53 9.22 -15.18 -1.18
CA THR A 53 8.20 -16.13 -1.64
C THR A 53 7.84 -16.01 -3.11
N GLY A 54 8.47 -15.10 -3.86
CA GLY A 54 8.25 -14.89 -5.29
C GLY A 54 8.47 -13.44 -5.73
N ARG A 55 7.87 -13.06 -6.86
CA ARG A 55 8.00 -11.73 -7.46
C ARG A 55 7.25 -10.66 -6.65
N ALA A 56 7.69 -9.42 -6.79
CA ALA A 56 6.96 -8.26 -6.30
C ALA A 56 5.56 -8.16 -6.97
N HIS A 57 4.65 -7.49 -6.32
CA HIS A 57 3.29 -7.19 -6.82
C HIS A 57 2.94 -5.72 -6.54
N LEU A 58 1.83 -5.24 -7.09
CA LEU A 58 1.44 -3.83 -6.99
C LEU A 58 1.34 -3.30 -5.54
N GLY A 59 1.05 -4.18 -4.57
CA GLY A 59 1.09 -3.83 -3.14
C GLY A 59 2.48 -3.38 -2.66
N HIS A 60 3.57 -3.99 -3.17
CA HIS A 60 4.92 -3.49 -2.90
C HIS A 60 5.11 -2.10 -3.53
N GLY A 61 4.66 -1.91 -4.78
CA GLY A 61 4.70 -0.59 -5.42
C GLY A 61 4.02 0.50 -4.60
N SER A 62 2.83 0.23 -4.06
CA SER A 62 2.09 1.20 -3.24
C SER A 62 2.70 1.46 -1.86
N THR A 63 3.44 0.51 -1.30
CA THR A 63 4.07 0.64 0.01
C THR A 63 5.46 1.28 -0.08
N TYR A 64 6.26 0.92 -1.09
CA TYR A 64 7.66 1.35 -1.18
C TYR A 64 7.85 2.65 -1.96
N THR A 65 6.93 3.00 -2.88
CA THR A 65 7.00 4.31 -3.54
C THR A 65 6.94 5.49 -2.54
N PRO A 66 6.07 5.49 -1.50
CA PRO A 66 6.13 6.49 -0.44
C PRO A 66 7.47 6.55 0.31
N MET A 67 8.14 5.41 0.53
CA MET A 67 9.46 5.39 1.20
C MET A 67 10.50 6.09 0.35
N ASP A 68 10.57 5.75 -0.94
CA ASP A 68 11.49 6.38 -1.89
C ASP A 68 11.22 7.89 -2.03
N ILE A 69 9.94 8.29 -2.08
CA ILE A 69 9.54 9.70 -2.13
C ILE A 69 10.03 10.44 -0.89
N LEU A 70 9.77 9.92 0.29
CA LEU A 70 10.19 10.56 1.54
C LEU A 70 11.72 10.63 1.65
N THR A 71 12.43 9.56 1.33
CA THR A 71 13.89 9.55 1.39
C THR A 71 14.49 10.57 0.42
N ARG A 72 14.02 10.64 -0.83
CA ARG A 72 14.47 11.66 -1.80
C ARG A 72 14.13 13.08 -1.34
N TYR A 73 12.93 13.29 -0.84
CA TYR A 73 12.49 14.58 -0.32
C TYR A 73 13.36 15.05 0.85
N HIS A 74 13.58 14.21 1.87
CA HIS A 74 14.42 14.56 3.02
C HIS A 74 15.90 14.73 2.64
N ARG A 75 16.40 13.95 1.69
CA ARG A 75 17.75 14.17 1.11
C ARG A 75 17.87 15.54 0.45
N MET A 76 16.86 15.96 -0.32
CA MET A 76 16.80 17.29 -0.92
C MET A 76 16.62 18.41 0.12
N LEU A 77 16.06 18.13 1.31
CA LEU A 77 16.06 19.07 2.45
C LEU A 77 17.44 19.23 3.10
N GLY A 78 18.44 18.43 2.70
CA GLY A 78 19.78 18.44 3.26
C GLY A 78 19.95 17.61 4.53
N GLU A 79 18.96 16.80 4.88
CA GLU A 79 19.05 15.86 6.00
C GLU A 79 19.96 14.68 5.64
N ASN A 80 20.52 14.00 6.66
CA ASN A 80 21.23 12.73 6.50
C ASN A 80 20.18 11.62 6.32
N ALA A 81 19.68 11.55 5.09
CA ALA A 81 18.52 10.73 4.75
C ALA A 81 18.94 9.42 4.08
N ASP A 82 18.57 8.29 4.67
CA ASP A 82 18.84 6.97 4.11
C ASP A 82 17.64 6.05 4.18
N TRP A 83 17.62 5.04 3.30
CA TRP A 83 16.59 4.01 3.23
C TRP A 83 17.26 2.64 3.21
N LEU A 84 17.17 1.92 4.32
CA LEU A 84 17.85 0.63 4.53
C LEU A 84 17.02 -0.52 3.94
N PRO A 85 17.51 -1.22 2.93
CA PRO A 85 16.83 -2.34 2.32
C PRO A 85 17.10 -3.65 3.06
N GLY A 86 16.25 -4.65 2.82
CA GLY A 86 16.48 -6.00 3.26
C GLY A 86 15.43 -6.98 2.81
N GLN A 87 15.60 -8.24 3.19
CA GLN A 87 14.73 -9.35 2.80
C GLN A 87 14.43 -10.22 4.02
N ASP A 88 13.18 -10.71 4.10
CA ASP A 88 12.76 -11.63 5.17
C ASP A 88 12.83 -13.08 4.68
N HIS A 89 13.38 -13.95 5.50
CA HIS A 89 13.40 -15.40 5.26
C HIS A 89 11.99 -16.02 5.29
N ALA A 90 11.05 -15.39 5.99
CA ALA A 90 9.62 -15.70 6.02
C ALA A 90 9.31 -17.19 6.31
N ALA A 91 10.06 -17.81 7.21
CA ALA A 91 9.94 -19.19 7.71
C ALA A 91 8.85 -20.08 7.05
N ILE A 92 7.66 -20.16 7.65
CA ILE A 92 6.55 -21.00 7.17
C ILE A 92 6.14 -20.65 5.73
N ALA A 93 6.12 -19.36 5.37
CA ALA A 93 5.67 -18.94 4.04
C ALA A 93 6.62 -19.44 2.95
N THR A 94 7.92 -19.30 3.14
CA THR A 94 8.95 -19.79 2.22
C THR A 94 8.98 -21.32 2.20
N GLU A 95 8.90 -21.99 3.37
CA GLU A 95 8.83 -23.45 3.45
C GLU A 95 7.62 -24.00 2.68
N THR A 96 6.44 -23.38 2.82
CA THR A 96 5.23 -23.78 2.08
C THR A 96 5.43 -23.73 0.57
N VAL A 97 6.08 -22.67 0.07
CA VAL A 97 6.37 -22.52 -1.36
C VAL A 97 7.40 -23.55 -1.81
N LEU A 98 8.48 -23.71 -1.06
CA LEU A 98 9.57 -24.64 -1.39
C LEU A 98 9.09 -26.10 -1.41
N VAL A 99 8.29 -26.51 -0.42
CA VAL A 99 7.69 -27.87 -0.40
C VAL A 99 6.82 -28.13 -1.63
N ARG A 100 6.07 -27.13 -2.06
CA ARG A 100 5.26 -27.22 -3.29
C ARG A 100 6.14 -27.35 -4.56
N GLU A 101 7.24 -26.61 -4.63
CA GLU A 101 8.19 -26.73 -5.76
C GLU A 101 8.89 -28.09 -5.76
N LEU A 102 9.37 -28.57 -4.61
CA LEU A 102 9.95 -29.91 -4.47
C LEU A 102 8.97 -31.02 -4.89
N ALA A 103 7.68 -30.87 -4.57
CA ALA A 103 6.66 -31.83 -4.98
C ALA A 103 6.52 -31.95 -6.51
N LYS A 104 6.79 -30.87 -7.28
CA LYS A 104 6.82 -30.94 -8.75
C LYS A 104 7.99 -31.78 -9.26
N GLU A 105 9.07 -31.86 -8.49
CA GLU A 105 10.25 -32.70 -8.77
C GLU A 105 10.09 -34.15 -8.24
N GLY A 106 8.95 -34.45 -7.58
CA GLY A 106 8.70 -35.75 -6.94
C GLY A 106 9.46 -35.93 -5.60
N LEU A 107 9.92 -34.81 -5.02
CA LEU A 107 10.69 -34.81 -3.78
C LEU A 107 9.81 -34.36 -2.59
N THR A 108 10.18 -34.84 -1.39
CA THR A 108 9.54 -34.38 -0.14
C THR A 108 10.60 -33.82 0.80
N ARG A 109 10.20 -32.91 1.69
CA ARG A 109 11.08 -32.36 2.73
C ARG A 109 11.74 -33.49 3.55
N ASP A 110 10.90 -34.35 4.10
CA ASP A 110 11.38 -35.45 4.98
C ASP A 110 12.25 -36.46 4.23
N GLY A 111 11.98 -36.68 2.91
CA GLY A 111 12.79 -37.58 2.07
C GLY A 111 14.18 -37.04 1.73
N LEU A 112 14.33 -35.73 1.65
CA LEU A 112 15.63 -35.05 1.46
C LEU A 112 16.47 -35.04 2.72
N GLY A 113 15.85 -34.96 3.89
CA GLY A 113 16.51 -34.68 5.15
C GLY A 113 16.86 -33.19 5.32
N ARG A 114 17.11 -32.80 6.59
CA ARG A 114 17.22 -31.37 6.97
C ARG A 114 18.35 -30.63 6.22
N GLU A 115 19.53 -31.23 6.13
CA GLU A 115 20.70 -30.59 5.55
C GLU A 115 20.52 -30.30 4.05
N ALA A 116 20.09 -31.28 3.26
CA ALA A 116 19.86 -31.12 1.84
C ALA A 116 18.68 -30.17 1.57
N TYR A 117 17.66 -30.22 2.41
CA TYR A 117 16.52 -29.28 2.32
C TYR A 117 16.97 -27.84 2.55
N LEU A 118 17.78 -27.56 3.59
CA LEU A 118 18.29 -26.23 3.88
C LEU A 118 19.19 -25.71 2.76
N ALA A 119 20.01 -26.58 2.13
CA ALA A 119 20.80 -26.18 0.96
C ALA A 119 19.88 -25.66 -0.18
N ARG A 120 18.80 -26.36 -0.48
CA ARG A 120 17.79 -25.95 -1.47
C ARG A 120 17.09 -24.63 -1.09
N ALA A 121 16.86 -24.41 0.21
CA ALA A 121 16.27 -23.16 0.70
C ALA A 121 17.20 -21.95 0.51
N TRP A 122 18.50 -22.13 0.71
CA TRP A 122 19.51 -21.10 0.42
C TRP A 122 19.64 -20.80 -1.08
N GLU A 123 19.60 -21.80 -1.96
CA GLU A 123 19.56 -21.62 -3.42
C GLU A 123 18.30 -20.83 -3.84
N TRP A 124 17.16 -21.15 -3.24
CA TRP A 124 15.91 -20.42 -3.44
C TRP A 124 16.04 -18.94 -3.05
N ARG A 125 16.64 -18.66 -1.90
CA ARG A 125 16.90 -17.29 -1.41
C ARG A 125 17.74 -16.50 -2.42
N GLU A 126 18.82 -17.05 -2.92
CA GLU A 126 19.68 -16.36 -3.90
C GLU A 126 18.90 -16.03 -5.18
N GLN A 127 18.13 -16.96 -5.68
CA GLN A 127 17.35 -16.76 -6.91
C GLN A 127 16.27 -15.69 -6.77
N TYR A 128 15.45 -15.78 -5.74
CA TYR A 128 14.27 -14.91 -5.61
C TYR A 128 14.55 -13.58 -4.91
N GLY A 129 15.54 -13.51 -4.05
CA GLY A 129 16.01 -12.26 -3.49
C GLY A 129 16.51 -11.30 -4.57
N ASN A 130 17.41 -11.77 -5.42
CA ASN A 130 17.91 -11.00 -6.56
C ASN A 130 16.82 -10.56 -7.54
N THR A 131 15.77 -11.39 -7.71
CA THR A 131 14.63 -11.06 -8.58
C THR A 131 13.84 -9.87 -8.02
N ILE A 132 13.55 -9.86 -6.71
CA ILE A 132 12.80 -8.78 -6.06
C ILE A 132 13.58 -7.47 -6.11
N ASP A 133 14.87 -7.50 -5.80
CA ASP A 133 15.73 -6.33 -5.84
C ASP A 133 15.80 -5.73 -7.25
N SER A 134 15.95 -6.59 -8.29
CA SER A 134 15.91 -6.15 -9.69
C SER A 134 14.59 -5.48 -10.06
N GLN A 135 13.45 -6.01 -9.59
CA GLN A 135 12.14 -5.39 -9.81
C GLN A 135 12.02 -4.02 -9.12
N PHE A 136 12.59 -3.87 -7.93
CA PHE A 136 12.62 -2.58 -7.22
C PHE A 136 13.51 -1.56 -7.93
N GLN A 137 14.65 -2.00 -8.47
CA GLN A 137 15.51 -1.17 -9.31
C GLN A 137 14.78 -0.69 -10.56
N MET A 138 14.01 -1.57 -11.23
CA MET A 138 13.20 -1.18 -12.39
C MET A 138 12.09 -0.18 -12.04
N LEU A 139 11.56 -0.19 -10.80
CA LEU A 139 10.65 0.82 -10.27
C LEU A 139 11.33 2.15 -9.93
N GLY A 140 12.66 2.22 -10.03
CA GLY A 140 13.44 3.41 -9.72
C GLY A 140 13.63 3.65 -8.22
N PHE A 141 13.45 2.63 -7.40
CA PHE A 141 13.68 2.76 -5.96
C PHE A 141 15.18 2.89 -5.66
N GLY A 142 15.51 3.84 -4.80
CA GLY A 142 16.88 4.19 -4.43
C GLY A 142 17.20 3.96 -2.95
N PRO A 143 17.00 2.73 -2.40
CA PRO A 143 17.54 2.42 -1.10
C PRO A 143 19.07 2.28 -1.16
N ASP A 144 19.72 2.28 -0.02
CA ASP A 144 21.14 1.99 0.09
C ASP A 144 21.41 0.49 -0.11
N TRP A 145 21.61 0.09 -1.38
CA TRP A 145 21.83 -1.31 -1.75
C TRP A 145 23.09 -1.91 -1.12
N ASP A 146 24.08 -1.10 -0.76
CA ASP A 146 25.32 -1.55 -0.13
C ASP A 146 25.06 -2.02 1.32
N ARG A 147 23.98 -1.56 1.95
CA ARG A 147 23.54 -1.94 3.29
C ARG A 147 22.40 -2.98 3.27
N THR A 148 22.19 -3.67 2.15
CA THR A 148 21.15 -4.71 2.07
C THR A 148 21.38 -5.81 3.10
N ARG A 149 20.35 -6.09 3.92
CA ARG A 149 20.42 -7.12 4.96
C ARG A 149 19.42 -8.25 4.71
N PHE A 150 19.74 -9.41 5.22
CA PHE A 150 18.85 -10.57 5.23
C PHE A 150 18.59 -11.02 6.66
N THR A 151 17.33 -11.27 7.03
CA THR A 151 16.97 -11.60 8.43
C THR A 151 17.73 -12.79 9.01
N MET A 152 18.31 -13.68 8.19
CA MET A 152 19.16 -14.79 8.61
C MET A 152 20.66 -14.58 8.31
N ASP A 153 21.11 -13.35 8.04
CA ASP A 153 22.54 -13.10 7.96
C ASP A 153 23.21 -13.27 9.34
N PRO A 154 24.54 -13.44 9.38
CA PRO A 154 25.23 -13.71 10.65
C PRO A 154 24.98 -12.68 11.75
N GLY A 155 24.97 -11.37 11.40
CA GLY A 155 24.76 -10.29 12.37
C GLY A 155 23.35 -10.29 12.94
N LEU A 156 22.32 -10.40 12.06
CA LEU A 156 20.93 -10.46 12.49
C LEU A 156 20.65 -11.77 13.27
N SER A 157 21.24 -12.89 12.87
CA SER A 157 21.12 -14.15 13.59
C SER A 157 21.73 -14.07 15.00
N ALA A 158 22.85 -13.38 15.16
CA ALA A 158 23.44 -13.12 16.48
C ALA A 158 22.51 -12.26 17.35
N ALA A 159 21.91 -11.21 16.77
CA ALA A 159 20.92 -10.38 17.46
C ALA A 159 19.70 -11.20 17.93
N VAL A 160 19.15 -12.06 17.06
CA VAL A 160 18.03 -12.96 17.41
C VAL A 160 18.39 -13.88 18.57
N THR A 161 19.55 -14.54 18.51
CA THR A 161 20.03 -15.43 19.56
C THR A 161 20.23 -14.69 20.88
N ARG A 162 20.85 -13.51 20.84
CA ARG A 162 21.09 -12.66 22.02
C ARG A 162 19.78 -12.28 22.71
N VAL A 163 18.77 -11.81 21.94
CA VAL A 163 17.46 -11.42 22.50
C VAL A 163 16.75 -12.62 23.11
N PHE A 164 16.77 -13.78 22.44
CA PHE A 164 16.14 -14.98 22.99
C PHE A 164 16.78 -15.39 24.36
N VAL A 165 18.11 -15.45 24.42
CA VAL A 165 18.83 -15.80 25.64
C VAL A 165 18.59 -14.79 26.77
N GLN A 166 18.54 -13.49 26.42
CA GLN A 166 18.25 -12.44 27.39
C GLN A 166 16.85 -12.62 27.98
N LEU A 167 15.80 -12.70 27.11
CA LEU A 167 14.42 -12.86 27.55
C LEU A 167 14.21 -14.17 28.36
N TYR A 168 14.91 -15.24 28.02
CA TYR A 168 14.90 -16.48 28.79
C TYR A 168 15.49 -16.30 30.18
N ARG A 169 16.65 -15.66 30.29
CA ARG A 169 17.31 -15.36 31.58
C ARG A 169 16.48 -14.45 32.48
N GLU A 170 15.69 -13.58 31.87
CA GLU A 170 14.72 -12.71 32.56
C GLU A 170 13.40 -13.42 32.93
N GLY A 171 13.21 -14.68 32.52
CA GLY A 171 12.02 -15.47 32.79
C GLY A 171 10.81 -15.12 31.91
N LEU A 172 11.02 -14.33 30.87
CA LEU A 172 9.96 -13.95 29.89
C LEU A 172 9.76 -15.03 28.84
N ILE A 173 10.81 -15.74 28.45
CA ILE A 173 10.67 -16.94 27.59
C ILE A 173 10.63 -18.17 28.46
N TYR A 174 9.67 -19.04 28.24
CA TYR A 174 9.47 -20.27 28.98
C TYR A 174 8.92 -21.38 28.08
N ARG A 175 9.10 -22.63 28.50
CA ARG A 175 8.53 -23.81 27.86
C ARG A 175 7.33 -24.30 28.65
N GLY A 176 6.20 -24.52 27.95
CA GLY A 176 4.96 -24.91 28.61
C GLY A 176 3.96 -25.62 27.70
N THR A 177 3.07 -26.42 28.30
CA THR A 177 1.95 -27.01 27.57
C THR A 177 0.80 -26.03 27.55
N ARG A 178 0.40 -25.59 26.36
CA ARG A 178 -0.71 -24.66 26.13
C ARG A 178 -1.53 -25.12 24.94
N LEU A 179 -2.76 -24.61 24.85
CA LEU A 179 -3.55 -24.73 23.64
C LEU A 179 -2.95 -23.84 22.54
N ILE A 180 -2.67 -24.46 21.38
CA ILE A 180 -2.05 -23.80 20.23
C ILE A 180 -2.93 -23.93 18.99
N ASN A 181 -2.73 -23.03 18.03
CA ASN A 181 -3.30 -23.15 16.69
C ASN A 181 -2.40 -24.06 15.85
N TRP A 182 -2.86 -25.25 15.53
CA TRP A 182 -2.09 -26.24 14.77
C TRP A 182 -2.57 -26.32 13.32
N ASP A 183 -1.66 -26.19 12.38
CA ASP A 183 -1.90 -26.45 10.96
C ASP A 183 -1.44 -27.87 10.63
N ILE A 184 -2.38 -28.79 10.42
CA ILE A 184 -2.10 -30.21 10.14
C ILE A 184 -1.31 -30.38 8.85
N LYS A 185 -1.59 -29.55 7.84
CA LYS A 185 -0.94 -29.65 6.53
C LYS A 185 0.48 -29.08 6.56
N ALA A 186 0.67 -27.95 7.18
CA ALA A 186 1.99 -27.35 7.39
C ALA A 186 2.80 -28.08 8.48
N LYS A 187 2.15 -28.92 9.32
CA LYS A 187 2.73 -29.61 10.47
C LYS A 187 3.46 -28.65 11.42
N SER A 188 2.87 -27.50 11.66
CA SER A 188 3.45 -26.47 12.52
C SER A 188 2.38 -25.66 13.24
N THR A 189 2.81 -25.03 14.33
CA THR A 189 2.00 -24.03 15.04
C THR A 189 1.91 -22.72 14.24
N LEU A 190 0.79 -21.99 14.46
CA LEU A 190 0.57 -20.64 13.99
C LEU A 190 0.28 -19.70 15.17
N SER A 191 0.70 -18.46 15.06
CA SER A 191 0.26 -17.42 16.00
C SER A 191 -1.20 -17.04 15.77
N ASP A 192 -1.90 -16.50 16.79
CA ASP A 192 -3.31 -16.09 16.67
C ASP A 192 -3.55 -15.13 15.50
N ALA A 193 -2.59 -14.28 15.21
CA ALA A 193 -2.67 -13.29 14.15
C ALA A 193 -2.42 -13.87 12.73
N GLU A 194 -1.99 -15.13 12.61
CA GLU A 194 -1.88 -15.86 11.33
C GLU A 194 -3.13 -16.70 11.04
N VAL A 195 -4.12 -16.64 11.92
CA VAL A 195 -5.42 -17.32 11.77
C VAL A 195 -6.41 -16.37 11.11
N GLU A 196 -6.91 -16.76 9.96
CA GLU A 196 -8.00 -16.08 9.28
C GLU A 196 -9.33 -16.73 9.63
N HIS A 197 -10.42 -16.02 9.38
CA HIS A 197 -11.76 -16.52 9.66
C HIS A 197 -12.60 -16.50 8.39
N GLU A 198 -13.26 -17.62 8.11
CA GLU A 198 -14.14 -17.78 6.96
C GLU A 198 -15.50 -18.30 7.41
N GLU A 199 -16.57 -17.75 6.85
CA GLU A 199 -17.91 -18.28 7.06
C GLU A 199 -18.15 -19.47 6.10
N ARG A 200 -18.45 -20.64 6.68
CA ARG A 200 -18.77 -21.86 5.94
C ARG A 200 -20.11 -22.43 6.37
N ASN A 201 -20.84 -22.96 5.41
CA ASN A 201 -22.01 -23.77 5.71
C ASN A 201 -21.57 -25.09 6.35
N ALA A 202 -22.00 -25.31 7.58
CA ALA A 202 -21.72 -26.49 8.39
C ALA A 202 -23.01 -27.04 8.97
N LYS A 203 -22.90 -28.05 9.82
CA LYS A 203 -23.99 -28.55 10.62
C LYS A 203 -23.72 -28.35 12.09
N ILE A 204 -24.76 -28.18 12.86
CA ILE A 204 -24.73 -28.28 14.32
C ILE A 204 -25.57 -29.47 14.73
N TRP A 205 -25.02 -30.27 15.63
CA TRP A 205 -25.66 -31.49 16.13
C TRP A 205 -26.04 -31.34 17.59
N GLU A 206 -27.25 -31.79 17.94
CA GLU A 206 -27.72 -31.85 19.31
C GLU A 206 -27.59 -33.25 19.82
N ILE A 207 -26.92 -33.42 20.98
CA ILE A 207 -26.54 -34.68 21.56
C ILE A 207 -27.02 -34.73 23.01
N ARG A 208 -27.61 -35.83 23.42
CA ARG A 208 -28.19 -36.07 24.78
C ARG A 208 -27.19 -36.82 25.66
N TYR A 209 -26.94 -36.26 26.81
CA TYR A 209 -26.16 -36.82 27.90
C TYR A 209 -27.12 -37.18 29.02
N ALA A 210 -27.31 -38.45 29.32
CA ALA A 210 -28.15 -38.92 30.41
C ALA A 210 -27.42 -38.77 31.76
N THR A 211 -28.14 -38.47 32.83
CA THR A 211 -27.56 -38.56 34.17
C THR A 211 -27.12 -39.98 34.50
N GLU A 212 -26.15 -40.16 35.38
CA GLU A 212 -25.61 -41.46 35.78
C GLU A 212 -26.70 -42.39 36.31
N ASP A 213 -27.70 -41.86 36.99
CA ASP A 213 -28.89 -42.58 37.51
C ASP A 213 -30.00 -42.77 36.44
N GLY A 214 -29.84 -42.25 35.25
CA GLY A 214 -30.81 -42.30 34.14
C GLY A 214 -32.11 -41.56 34.36
N THR A 215 -32.22 -40.75 35.43
CA THR A 215 -33.48 -40.05 35.79
C THR A 215 -33.67 -38.74 35.01
N ALA A 216 -32.62 -38.15 34.49
CA ALA A 216 -32.66 -36.91 33.74
C ALA A 216 -31.64 -36.93 32.57
N SER A 217 -31.66 -35.90 31.76
CA SER A 217 -30.66 -35.72 30.70
C SER A 217 -30.45 -34.24 30.38
N ILE A 218 -29.29 -33.91 29.83
CA ILE A 218 -28.97 -32.60 29.32
C ILE A 218 -28.61 -32.71 27.81
N VAL A 219 -29.04 -31.77 27.02
CA VAL A 219 -28.76 -31.74 25.58
C VAL A 219 -27.78 -30.66 25.30
N VAL A 220 -26.69 -30.97 24.59
CA VAL A 220 -25.69 -30.01 24.14
C VAL A 220 -25.74 -29.88 22.62
N ALA A 221 -25.37 -28.72 22.12
CA ALA A 221 -25.23 -28.46 20.68
C ALA A 221 -23.74 -28.27 20.31
N THR A 222 -23.27 -28.99 19.29
CA THR A 222 -21.88 -28.91 18.86
C THR A 222 -21.74 -28.93 17.33
N THR A 223 -20.75 -28.20 16.79
CA THR A 223 -20.31 -28.31 15.40
C THR A 223 -19.19 -29.32 15.22
N ARG A 224 -18.66 -29.91 16.33
CA ARG A 224 -17.50 -30.80 16.35
C ARG A 224 -17.81 -32.08 17.17
N PRO A 225 -18.65 -32.99 16.67
CA PRO A 225 -18.93 -34.24 17.37
C PRO A 225 -17.70 -35.10 17.64
N GLU A 226 -16.67 -35.05 16.82
CA GLU A 226 -15.44 -35.81 17.00
C GLU A 226 -14.69 -35.48 18.29
N THR A 227 -14.75 -34.21 18.73
CA THR A 227 -14.04 -33.82 19.96
C THR A 227 -14.79 -34.26 21.23
N MET A 228 -16.07 -34.59 21.13
CA MET A 228 -16.88 -34.99 22.31
C MET A 228 -16.29 -36.16 23.11
N LEU A 229 -15.54 -37.04 22.44
CA LEU A 229 -14.93 -38.19 23.11
C LEU A 229 -13.96 -37.74 24.22
N GLY A 230 -13.42 -36.51 24.11
CA GLY A 230 -12.55 -35.86 25.10
C GLY A 230 -13.28 -34.96 26.08
N ASP A 231 -14.62 -34.94 26.12
CA ASP A 231 -15.36 -34.09 27.07
C ASP A 231 -15.05 -34.46 28.53
N THR A 232 -14.83 -33.43 29.36
CA THR A 232 -14.50 -33.59 30.77
C THR A 232 -15.53 -32.94 31.69
N ALA A 233 -16.45 -32.15 31.17
CA ALA A 233 -17.58 -31.57 31.88
C ALA A 233 -18.69 -31.14 30.90
N ILE A 234 -19.88 -30.86 31.42
CA ILE A 234 -20.87 -30.00 30.78
C ILE A 234 -20.98 -28.73 31.60
N ALA A 235 -20.80 -27.59 30.97
CA ALA A 235 -20.91 -26.28 31.61
C ALA A 235 -22.29 -25.65 31.32
N VAL A 236 -22.88 -25.02 32.34
CA VAL A 236 -24.15 -24.28 32.27
C VAL A 236 -24.02 -22.95 33.00
N HIS A 237 -24.80 -21.96 32.63
CA HIS A 237 -24.79 -20.68 33.36
C HIS A 237 -25.38 -20.91 34.77
N PRO A 238 -24.75 -20.35 35.82
CA PRO A 238 -25.23 -20.58 37.22
C PRO A 238 -26.69 -20.16 37.46
N ASP A 239 -27.19 -19.15 36.74
CA ASP A 239 -28.53 -18.62 36.88
C ASP A 239 -29.54 -19.25 35.88
N ASP A 240 -29.15 -20.24 35.07
CA ASP A 240 -30.05 -20.89 34.13
C ASP A 240 -30.95 -21.91 34.87
N ALA A 241 -32.17 -21.49 35.14
CA ALA A 241 -33.14 -22.29 35.86
C ALA A 241 -33.44 -23.67 35.22
N ARG A 242 -33.15 -23.84 33.93
CA ARG A 242 -33.34 -25.13 33.24
C ARG A 242 -32.41 -26.20 33.76
N TYR A 243 -31.22 -25.80 34.25
CA TYR A 243 -30.13 -26.73 34.56
C TYR A 243 -29.60 -26.65 36.00
N THR A 244 -30.03 -25.68 36.80
CA THR A 244 -29.56 -25.54 38.19
C THR A 244 -29.69 -26.82 39.01
N HIS A 245 -30.69 -27.63 38.76
CA HIS A 245 -30.93 -28.92 39.48
C HIS A 245 -29.96 -30.02 39.06
N LEU A 246 -29.18 -29.83 37.98
CA LEU A 246 -28.19 -30.77 37.47
C LEU A 246 -26.77 -30.39 37.90
N ILE A 247 -26.51 -29.15 38.34
CA ILE A 247 -25.19 -28.68 38.77
C ILE A 247 -24.66 -29.61 39.91
N GLY A 248 -23.42 -30.07 39.76
CA GLY A 248 -22.79 -31.00 40.68
C GLY A 248 -23.15 -32.47 40.50
N LYS A 249 -24.08 -32.81 39.59
CA LYS A 249 -24.37 -34.20 39.22
C LYS A 249 -23.48 -34.65 38.07
N ASN A 250 -23.29 -35.96 37.91
CA ASN A 250 -22.64 -36.56 36.78
C ASN A 250 -23.62 -36.89 35.65
N VAL A 251 -23.17 -36.72 34.43
CA VAL A 251 -23.80 -37.23 33.20
C VAL A 251 -22.87 -38.19 32.53
N MET A 252 -23.41 -39.15 31.80
CA MET A 252 -22.65 -40.16 31.07
C MET A 252 -22.27 -39.64 29.70
N LEU A 253 -20.98 -39.56 29.42
CA LEU A 253 -20.47 -39.25 28.10
C LEU A 253 -20.90 -40.32 27.11
N PRO A 254 -21.70 -39.97 26.08
CA PRO A 254 -22.17 -40.96 25.11
C PRO A 254 -21.02 -41.69 24.41
N LEU A 255 -21.22 -42.94 24.05
CA LEU A 255 -20.24 -43.83 23.38
C LEU A 255 -19.03 -44.22 24.23
N MET A 256 -18.65 -43.44 25.25
CA MET A 256 -17.50 -43.70 26.13
C MET A 256 -17.90 -44.31 27.48
N ASN A 257 -19.16 -44.18 27.87
CA ASN A 257 -19.67 -44.63 29.18
C ASN A 257 -18.85 -44.10 30.38
N ARG A 258 -18.31 -42.89 30.25
CA ARG A 258 -17.53 -42.19 31.29
C ARG A 258 -18.38 -41.14 31.98
N PRO A 259 -18.46 -41.12 33.32
CA PRO A 259 -19.15 -40.04 34.01
C PRO A 259 -18.34 -38.73 33.96
N ILE A 260 -19.02 -37.63 33.66
CA ILE A 260 -18.46 -36.30 33.67
C ILE A 260 -19.37 -35.34 34.42
N PRO A 261 -18.86 -34.36 35.20
CA PRO A 261 -19.68 -33.48 36.01
C PRO A 261 -20.39 -32.41 35.18
N VAL A 262 -21.56 -31.98 35.68
CA VAL A 262 -22.20 -30.73 35.26
C VAL A 262 -21.70 -29.61 36.15
N ILE A 263 -21.06 -28.59 35.58
CA ILE A 263 -20.46 -27.48 36.31
C ILE A 263 -21.17 -26.15 35.99
N ALA A 264 -21.09 -25.20 36.92
CA ALA A 264 -21.60 -23.85 36.72
C ALA A 264 -20.44 -22.91 36.29
N ASP A 265 -20.59 -22.25 35.15
CA ASP A 265 -19.62 -21.27 34.69
C ASP A 265 -20.33 -20.05 34.05
N ALA A 266 -20.01 -18.85 34.55
CA ALA A 266 -20.64 -17.60 34.14
C ALA A 266 -20.32 -17.17 32.69
N SER A 267 -19.32 -17.76 32.04
CA SER A 267 -19.00 -17.50 30.63
C SER A 267 -19.99 -18.18 29.66
N VAL A 268 -20.80 -19.13 30.12
CA VAL A 268 -21.80 -19.83 29.29
C VAL A 268 -22.97 -18.91 28.97
N LEU A 269 -23.29 -18.80 27.68
CA LEU A 269 -24.45 -18.02 27.22
C LEU A 269 -25.72 -18.89 27.27
N SER A 270 -26.64 -18.54 28.14
CA SER A 270 -27.90 -19.29 28.33
C SER A 270 -28.85 -19.25 27.14
N ASP A 271 -28.72 -18.28 26.27
CA ASP A 271 -29.52 -18.06 25.05
C ASP A 271 -28.89 -18.61 23.78
N PHE A 272 -27.67 -19.14 23.86
CA PHE A 272 -26.98 -19.74 22.71
C PHE A 272 -27.14 -21.29 22.70
N GLY A 273 -27.51 -21.83 21.54
CA GLY A 273 -27.69 -23.27 21.35
C GLY A 273 -28.77 -23.84 22.31
N THR A 274 -28.37 -24.75 23.16
CA THR A 274 -29.22 -25.32 24.22
C THR A 274 -29.05 -24.62 25.58
N GLY A 275 -28.07 -23.70 25.70
CA GLY A 275 -27.62 -23.11 26.97
C GLY A 275 -26.75 -24.04 27.81
N ALA A 276 -26.42 -25.21 27.30
CA ALA A 276 -25.46 -26.15 27.88
C ALA A 276 -24.31 -26.39 26.88
N VAL A 277 -23.08 -26.31 27.36
CA VAL A 277 -21.88 -26.44 26.57
C VAL A 277 -21.08 -27.66 26.99
N LYS A 278 -20.74 -28.54 26.07
CA LYS A 278 -19.76 -29.60 26.31
C LYS A 278 -18.38 -28.96 26.47
N VAL A 279 -17.59 -29.41 27.43
CA VAL A 279 -16.27 -28.84 27.71
C VAL A 279 -15.19 -29.83 27.31
N THR A 280 -14.48 -29.52 26.22
CA THR A 280 -13.34 -30.29 25.68
C THR A 280 -12.07 -29.40 25.69
N PRO A 281 -11.42 -29.27 26.85
CA PRO A 281 -10.37 -28.26 27.05
C PRO A 281 -9.16 -28.37 26.14
N ALA A 282 -8.90 -29.56 25.59
CA ALA A 282 -7.78 -29.78 24.68
C ALA A 282 -8.03 -29.35 23.22
N HIS A 283 -9.29 -28.99 22.85
CA HIS A 283 -9.67 -28.80 21.45
C HIS A 283 -10.53 -27.55 21.18
N ASP A 284 -10.75 -26.69 22.18
CA ASP A 284 -11.46 -25.44 22.04
C ASP A 284 -10.91 -24.37 23.01
N PRO A 285 -10.63 -23.14 22.56
CA PRO A 285 -10.10 -22.08 23.42
C PRO A 285 -11.00 -21.70 24.59
N SER A 286 -12.31 -21.63 24.39
CA SER A 286 -13.26 -21.29 25.45
C SER A 286 -13.37 -22.42 26.48
N ASP A 287 -13.39 -23.67 26.00
CA ASP A 287 -13.38 -24.84 26.83
C ASP A 287 -12.07 -24.98 27.61
N TYR A 288 -10.93 -24.58 27.02
CA TYR A 288 -9.63 -24.53 27.69
C TYR A 288 -9.67 -23.58 28.90
N ASP A 289 -10.20 -22.38 28.72
CA ASP A 289 -10.33 -21.38 29.80
C ASP A 289 -11.27 -21.88 30.92
N ILE A 290 -12.38 -22.54 30.58
CA ILE A 290 -13.28 -23.20 31.54
C ILE A 290 -12.52 -24.33 32.26
N GLY A 291 -11.79 -25.14 31.50
CA GLY A 291 -10.99 -26.24 32.05
C GLY A 291 -9.95 -25.78 33.06
N GLN A 292 -9.25 -24.68 32.76
CA GLN A 292 -8.26 -24.04 33.66
C GLN A 292 -8.96 -23.55 34.96
N ARG A 293 -10.08 -22.83 34.85
CA ARG A 293 -10.79 -22.29 36.02
C ARG A 293 -11.31 -23.36 36.98
N HIS A 294 -11.73 -24.49 36.40
CA HIS A 294 -12.33 -25.57 37.16
C HIS A 294 -11.38 -26.74 37.43
N GLY A 295 -10.09 -26.66 37.02
CA GLY A 295 -9.08 -27.72 37.21
C GLY A 295 -9.48 -29.05 36.54
N LEU A 296 -10.14 -28.99 35.37
CA LEU A 296 -10.58 -30.16 34.64
C LEU A 296 -9.43 -30.90 33.96
N PRO A 297 -9.51 -32.25 33.82
CA PRO A 297 -8.61 -32.98 32.94
C PRO A 297 -8.72 -32.49 31.48
N MET A 298 -7.61 -32.54 30.74
CA MET A 298 -7.56 -32.03 29.36
C MET A 298 -7.05 -33.14 28.41
N PRO A 299 -7.79 -34.25 28.21
CA PRO A 299 -7.35 -35.31 27.32
C PRO A 299 -7.38 -34.82 25.86
N SER A 300 -6.25 -35.01 25.14
CA SER A 300 -6.21 -34.80 23.70
C SER A 300 -6.79 -36.03 22.99
N VAL A 301 -7.73 -35.79 22.06
CA VAL A 301 -8.38 -36.86 21.27
C VAL A 301 -8.07 -36.74 19.78
N ILE A 302 -7.29 -35.73 19.38
CA ILE A 302 -6.79 -35.56 18.03
C ILE A 302 -5.28 -35.37 18.08
N ALA A 303 -4.56 -36.15 17.31
CA ALA A 303 -3.09 -36.09 17.18
C ALA A 303 -2.65 -34.98 16.23
N LEU A 304 -1.34 -34.68 16.21
CA LEU A 304 -0.72 -33.66 15.35
C LEU A 304 -0.89 -33.96 13.84
N ASP A 305 -1.12 -35.19 13.44
CA ASP A 305 -1.39 -35.58 12.05
C ASP A 305 -2.87 -35.52 11.68
N GLY A 306 -3.74 -35.13 12.65
CA GLY A 306 -5.19 -35.01 12.45
C GLY A 306 -5.97 -36.28 12.63
N THR A 307 -5.31 -37.38 13.08
CA THR A 307 -5.98 -38.62 13.40
C THR A 307 -6.50 -38.64 14.82
N MET A 308 -7.53 -39.44 15.08
CA MET A 308 -8.03 -39.65 16.46
C MET A 308 -7.03 -40.41 17.28
N THR A 309 -6.84 -40.02 18.54
CA THR A 309 -5.82 -40.63 19.45
C THR A 309 -6.30 -40.68 20.89
N GLY A 310 -5.64 -41.47 21.72
CA GLY A 310 -5.95 -41.58 23.15
C GLY A 310 -7.12 -42.51 23.45
N ASP A 311 -7.86 -42.23 24.53
CA ASP A 311 -9.02 -43.05 24.92
C ASP A 311 -10.25 -42.64 24.08
N VAL A 312 -10.26 -43.10 22.82
CA VAL A 312 -11.33 -42.81 21.84
C VAL A 312 -11.97 -44.07 21.29
N GLY A 313 -11.69 -45.24 21.92
CA GLY A 313 -12.25 -46.53 21.53
C GLY A 313 -11.99 -46.90 20.07
N ARG A 314 -13.04 -47.34 19.37
CA ARG A 314 -12.89 -47.81 17.96
C ARG A 314 -12.49 -46.74 16.95
N TYR A 315 -12.47 -45.48 17.32
CA TYR A 315 -12.12 -44.37 16.41
C TYR A 315 -10.62 -44.07 16.36
N GLU A 316 -9.79 -44.73 17.18
CA GLU A 316 -8.36 -44.57 17.22
C GLU A 316 -7.72 -44.75 15.80
N GLY A 317 -6.86 -43.84 15.41
CA GLY A 317 -6.19 -43.84 14.10
C GLY A 317 -7.05 -43.40 12.91
N MET A 318 -8.36 -43.12 13.08
CA MET A 318 -9.20 -42.58 12.02
C MET A 318 -8.90 -41.10 11.78
N ASP A 319 -8.98 -40.65 10.53
CA ASP A 319 -9.05 -39.20 10.26
C ASP A 319 -10.21 -38.56 11.03
N ARG A 320 -9.99 -37.38 11.62
CA ARG A 320 -10.95 -36.68 12.47
C ARG A 320 -12.32 -36.42 11.79
N LEU A 321 -12.33 -36.15 10.47
CA LEU A 321 -13.57 -35.91 9.73
C LEU A 321 -14.28 -37.22 9.39
N ASP A 322 -13.57 -38.30 9.20
CA ASP A 322 -14.14 -39.65 9.05
C ASP A 322 -14.71 -40.13 10.38
N ALA A 323 -13.97 -39.91 11.47
CA ALA A 323 -14.44 -40.19 12.83
C ALA A 323 -15.71 -39.39 13.15
N ARG A 324 -15.81 -38.13 12.78
CA ARG A 324 -17.00 -37.28 12.93
C ARG A 324 -18.22 -37.96 12.33
N ARG A 325 -18.10 -38.48 11.10
CA ARG A 325 -19.22 -39.20 10.42
C ARG A 325 -19.62 -40.48 11.17
N ALA A 326 -18.63 -41.28 11.53
CA ALA A 326 -18.85 -42.52 12.26
C ALA A 326 -19.50 -42.28 13.66
N ILE A 327 -19.03 -41.28 14.39
CA ILE A 327 -19.56 -40.88 15.70
C ILE A 327 -21.03 -40.46 15.59
N VAL A 328 -21.39 -39.65 14.59
CA VAL A 328 -22.79 -39.23 14.39
C VAL A 328 -23.70 -40.42 14.10
N GLU A 329 -23.23 -41.42 13.32
CA GLU A 329 -23.97 -42.65 13.06
C GLU A 329 -24.17 -43.49 14.35
N ASP A 330 -23.14 -43.63 15.16
CA ASP A 330 -23.22 -44.36 16.42
C ASP A 330 -24.10 -43.63 17.46
N LEU A 331 -24.08 -42.29 17.48
CA LEU A 331 -24.99 -41.52 18.33
C LEU A 331 -26.46 -41.74 17.92
N ARG A 332 -26.76 -41.92 16.64
CA ARG A 332 -28.09 -42.29 16.16
C ARG A 332 -28.46 -43.70 16.61
N ALA A 333 -27.56 -44.63 16.46
CA ALA A 333 -27.75 -46.00 16.85
C ALA A 333 -27.97 -46.16 18.37
N SER A 334 -27.24 -45.41 19.20
CA SER A 334 -27.35 -45.42 20.65
C SER A 334 -28.54 -44.63 21.20
N GLY A 335 -29.23 -43.83 20.38
CA GLY A 335 -30.33 -42.95 20.80
C GLY A 335 -29.90 -41.68 21.52
N ALA A 336 -28.60 -41.36 21.51
CA ALA A 336 -28.06 -40.12 22.05
C ALA A 336 -28.18 -38.95 21.06
N PHE A 337 -28.35 -39.19 19.77
CA PHE A 337 -28.61 -38.20 18.77
C PHE A 337 -30.02 -37.58 18.95
N VAL A 338 -30.13 -36.23 18.99
CA VAL A 338 -31.40 -35.54 19.13
C VAL A 338 -31.81 -34.90 17.80
N SER A 339 -30.98 -34.04 17.26
CA SER A 339 -31.27 -33.34 16.00
C SER A 339 -29.99 -32.88 15.28
N GLU A 340 -30.14 -32.56 14.01
CA GLU A 340 -29.14 -31.78 13.26
C GLU A 340 -29.80 -30.69 12.44
N ARG A 341 -29.12 -29.57 12.26
CA ARG A 341 -29.56 -28.46 11.39
C ARG A 341 -28.37 -27.77 10.71
N GLU A 342 -28.65 -27.15 9.59
CA GLU A 342 -27.69 -26.29 8.92
C GLU A 342 -27.30 -25.11 9.83
N TYR A 343 -26.02 -24.76 9.81
CA TYR A 343 -25.45 -23.71 10.63
C TYR A 343 -24.36 -22.99 9.88
N LEU A 344 -24.42 -21.65 9.80
CA LEU A 344 -23.35 -20.82 9.24
C LEU A 344 -22.29 -20.66 10.34
N GLN A 345 -21.17 -21.36 10.17
CA GLN A 345 -20.07 -21.37 11.13
C GLN A 345 -18.94 -20.47 10.68
N LYS A 346 -18.44 -19.63 11.58
CA LYS A 346 -17.18 -18.94 11.42
C LYS A 346 -16.04 -19.91 11.77
N VAL A 347 -15.27 -20.32 10.76
CA VAL A 347 -14.21 -21.33 10.90
C VAL A 347 -12.85 -20.63 10.86
N SER A 348 -11.96 -21.01 11.78
CA SER A 348 -10.57 -20.57 11.79
C SER A 348 -9.78 -21.33 10.73
N ILE A 349 -9.10 -20.63 9.83
CA ILE A 349 -8.28 -21.20 8.77
C ILE A 349 -6.86 -20.66 8.81
N SER A 350 -5.91 -21.45 8.36
CA SER A 350 -4.52 -21.04 8.19
C SER A 350 -4.40 -20.05 7.05
N SER A 351 -3.84 -18.86 7.29
CA SER A 351 -3.49 -17.90 6.25
C SER A 351 -2.42 -18.43 5.27
N ARG A 352 -1.77 -19.54 5.60
CA ARG A 352 -0.66 -20.14 4.84
C ARG A 352 -1.10 -21.30 3.97
N SER A 353 -1.77 -22.29 4.57
CA SER A 353 -2.19 -23.52 3.88
C SER A 353 -3.63 -23.49 3.38
N GLY A 354 -4.48 -22.58 3.92
CA GLY A 354 -5.92 -22.54 3.69
C GLY A 354 -6.70 -23.65 4.41
N GLU A 355 -6.03 -24.46 5.23
CA GLU A 355 -6.65 -25.55 5.99
C GLU A 355 -7.30 -25.05 7.28
N VAL A 356 -8.28 -25.82 7.76
CA VAL A 356 -8.92 -25.54 9.04
C VAL A 356 -7.92 -25.78 10.18
N ILE A 357 -7.78 -24.79 11.03
CA ILE A 357 -6.94 -24.84 12.22
C ILE A 357 -7.50 -25.83 13.23
N GLU A 358 -6.62 -26.65 13.80
CA GLU A 358 -6.92 -27.54 14.89
C GLU A 358 -6.38 -26.98 16.21
N PRO A 359 -7.22 -26.56 17.18
CA PRO A 359 -6.75 -26.24 18.52
C PRO A 359 -6.27 -27.53 19.20
N LEU A 360 -4.99 -27.58 19.58
CA LEU A 360 -4.35 -28.74 20.21
C LEU A 360 -3.49 -28.33 21.40
N LEU A 361 -3.41 -29.17 22.42
CA LEU A 361 -2.44 -29.02 23.50
C LEU A 361 -1.06 -29.48 23.00
N SER A 362 -0.07 -28.64 23.14
CA SER A 362 1.32 -28.96 22.80
C SER A 362 2.31 -28.28 23.73
N LEU A 363 3.43 -28.98 23.97
CA LEU A 363 4.57 -28.44 24.70
C LEU A 363 5.40 -27.58 23.76
N GLN A 364 5.36 -26.27 23.94
CA GLN A 364 5.94 -25.29 23.06
C GLN A 364 6.74 -24.23 23.85
N TRP A 365 7.46 -23.36 23.13
CA TRP A 365 8.13 -22.20 23.68
C TRP A 365 7.24 -20.98 23.54
N PHE A 366 7.13 -20.21 24.63
CA PHE A 366 6.29 -19.01 24.72
C PHE A 366 7.08 -17.83 25.23
N CYS A 367 6.69 -16.63 24.79
CA CYS A 367 7.13 -15.37 25.39
C CYS A 367 5.95 -14.74 26.15
N SER A 368 6.18 -14.39 27.40
CA SER A 368 5.22 -13.66 28.23
C SER A 368 5.09 -12.23 27.73
N MET A 369 3.88 -11.79 27.41
CA MET A 369 3.65 -10.52 26.72
C MET A 369 3.22 -9.39 27.64
N GLU A 370 2.69 -9.66 28.83
CA GLU A 370 2.07 -8.65 29.68
C GLU A 370 3.02 -7.51 30.07
N SER A 371 4.24 -7.83 30.48
CA SER A 371 5.23 -6.83 30.88
C SER A 371 5.79 -6.02 29.72
N LEU A 372 5.83 -6.62 28.52
CA LEU A 372 6.27 -5.98 27.28
C LEU A 372 5.20 -5.07 26.69
N ALA A 373 3.93 -5.41 26.87
CA ALA A 373 2.79 -4.67 26.32
C ALA A 373 2.58 -3.30 26.96
N LYS A 374 2.70 -3.20 28.30
CA LYS A 374 2.44 -1.96 29.04
C LYS A 374 3.25 -0.76 28.55
N PRO A 375 4.60 -0.86 28.40
CA PRO A 375 5.40 0.24 27.88
C PRO A 375 5.04 0.58 26.41
N ALA A 376 4.67 -0.42 25.59
CA ALA A 376 4.30 -0.23 24.20
C ALA A 376 3.00 0.58 24.02
N VAL A 377 1.98 0.29 24.84
CA VAL A 377 0.74 1.07 24.88
C VAL A 377 1.00 2.50 25.36
N GLU A 378 1.84 2.67 26.38
CA GLU A 378 2.18 3.99 26.91
C GLU A 378 2.97 4.84 25.92
N ALA A 379 3.84 4.26 25.11
CA ALA A 379 4.55 4.97 24.05
C ALA A 379 3.61 5.59 23.00
N TYR A 380 2.49 4.93 22.71
CA TYR A 380 1.44 5.50 21.87
C TYR A 380 0.63 6.56 22.61
N ARG A 381 0.15 6.28 23.83
CA ARG A 381 -0.69 7.19 24.60
C ARG A 381 0.01 8.52 24.94
N SER A 382 1.30 8.47 25.21
CA SER A 382 2.14 9.65 25.44
C SER A 382 2.51 10.43 24.18
N GLY A 383 2.15 9.93 23.00
CA GLY A 383 2.46 10.57 21.71
C GLY A 383 3.92 10.41 21.26
N LYS A 384 4.72 9.56 21.92
CA LYS A 384 6.08 9.23 21.46
C LYS A 384 6.03 8.53 20.09
N ILE A 385 5.02 7.70 19.88
CA ILE A 385 4.73 7.06 18.58
C ILE A 385 3.39 7.59 18.09
N ARG A 386 3.34 8.10 16.87
CA ARG A 386 2.10 8.52 16.21
C ARG A 386 1.77 7.61 15.03
N PHE A 387 0.49 7.42 14.76
CA PHE A 387 0.00 6.71 13.59
C PHE A 387 -0.60 7.67 12.57
N VAL A 388 -0.31 7.42 11.31
CA VAL A 388 -0.88 8.15 10.18
C VAL A 388 -1.53 7.14 9.22
N PRO A 389 -2.85 7.17 9.03
CA PRO A 389 -3.85 7.99 9.75
C PRO A 389 -4.03 7.59 11.24
N GLU A 390 -4.41 8.56 12.07
CA GLU A 390 -4.54 8.41 13.54
C GLU A 390 -5.45 7.26 13.99
N ARG A 391 -6.49 6.93 13.19
CA ARG A 391 -7.42 5.83 13.50
C ARG A 391 -6.73 4.48 13.75
N PHE A 392 -5.58 4.25 13.14
CA PHE A 392 -4.82 2.99 13.31
C PHE A 392 -4.08 2.92 14.66
N GLY A 393 -3.86 4.04 15.33
CA GLY A 393 -3.38 4.05 16.71
C GLY A 393 -4.37 3.38 17.67
N ARG A 394 -5.68 3.56 17.45
CA ARG A 394 -6.72 2.82 18.21
C ARG A 394 -6.72 1.32 17.87
N THR A 395 -6.51 0.97 16.61
CA THR A 395 -6.38 -0.44 16.21
C THR A 395 -5.16 -1.09 16.89
N TYR A 396 -4.03 -0.37 16.94
CA TYR A 396 -2.84 -0.79 17.66
C TYR A 396 -3.12 -1.00 19.16
N GLU A 397 -3.74 -0.04 19.83
CA GLU A 397 -4.06 -0.09 21.27
C GLU A 397 -5.03 -1.24 21.61
N ASN A 398 -6.14 -1.38 20.84
CA ASN A 398 -7.11 -2.44 21.04
C ASN A 398 -6.54 -3.85 20.88
N GLY A 399 -5.49 -3.99 20.08
CA GLY A 399 -4.79 -5.27 19.90
C GLY A 399 -4.17 -5.82 21.19
N PHE A 400 -3.96 -4.98 22.21
CA PHE A 400 -3.42 -5.39 23.51
C PHE A 400 -4.48 -5.78 24.54
N GLU A 401 -5.78 -5.57 24.28
CA GLU A 401 -6.85 -5.82 25.28
C GLU A 401 -6.97 -7.29 25.70
N ASN A 402 -6.71 -8.22 24.77
CA ASN A 402 -6.83 -9.66 25.00
C ASN A 402 -5.52 -10.40 24.65
N LEU A 403 -4.41 -9.81 25.03
CA LEU A 403 -3.09 -10.33 24.68
C LEU A 403 -2.80 -11.63 25.42
N ARG A 404 -2.54 -12.70 24.67
CA ARG A 404 -2.04 -13.98 25.18
C ARG A 404 -0.54 -14.06 25.04
N ASP A 405 0.08 -14.98 25.80
CA ASP A 405 1.49 -15.30 25.63
C ASP A 405 1.76 -15.75 24.20
N TRP A 406 2.83 -15.24 23.63
CA TRP A 406 3.20 -15.47 22.24
C TRP A 406 3.91 -16.81 22.07
N ASN A 407 3.31 -17.76 21.34
CA ASN A 407 3.98 -18.96 20.91
C ASN A 407 5.06 -18.61 19.88
N ILE A 408 6.31 -18.87 20.22
CA ILE A 408 7.49 -18.49 19.43
C ILE A 408 8.18 -19.65 18.72
N SER A 409 7.81 -20.91 18.98
CA SER A 409 8.38 -22.08 18.33
C SER A 409 7.59 -22.51 17.11
N ARG A 410 8.28 -22.97 16.06
CA ARG A 410 7.73 -23.46 14.79
C ARG A 410 8.42 -24.76 14.39
N GLN A 411 7.65 -25.74 13.92
CA GLN A 411 8.13 -27.05 13.50
C GLN A 411 8.52 -27.06 12.01
N VAL A 412 9.16 -25.98 11.57
CA VAL A 412 9.73 -25.83 10.23
C VAL A 412 11.25 -25.91 10.31
N TRP A 413 11.92 -26.19 9.19
CA TRP A 413 13.37 -26.28 9.14
C TRP A 413 14.02 -24.97 8.70
N TRP A 414 13.34 -24.20 7.87
CA TRP A 414 13.83 -22.93 7.38
C TRP A 414 13.51 -21.79 8.37
N GLY A 415 14.55 -21.22 8.95
CA GLY A 415 14.44 -20.14 9.94
C GLY A 415 15.55 -20.21 11.01
N HIS A 416 15.47 -19.35 12.02
CA HIS A 416 16.38 -19.32 13.16
C HIS A 416 16.09 -20.48 14.09
N GLN A 417 16.95 -21.47 14.12
CA GLN A 417 16.81 -22.60 15.04
C GLN A 417 16.96 -22.12 16.50
N LEU A 418 16.09 -22.60 17.40
CA LEU A 418 16.10 -22.20 18.79
C LEU A 418 17.51 -22.40 19.40
N PRO A 419 18.01 -21.44 20.16
CA PRO A 419 19.30 -21.55 20.88
C PRO A 419 19.12 -22.30 22.20
N VAL A 420 18.58 -23.51 22.08
CA VAL A 420 18.20 -24.39 23.19
C VAL A 420 18.76 -25.76 22.93
N TRP A 421 19.34 -26.38 24.00
CA TRP A 421 19.84 -27.74 24.00
C TRP A 421 19.24 -28.53 25.14
N TYR A 422 19.18 -29.83 24.98
CA TYR A 422 18.68 -30.77 25.98
C TYR A 422 19.77 -31.79 26.36
N THR A 423 19.92 -32.03 27.65
CA THR A 423 20.74 -33.14 28.14
C THR A 423 20.08 -34.48 27.84
N PRO A 424 20.75 -35.62 28.03
CA PRO A 424 20.12 -36.95 27.93
C PRO A 424 18.93 -37.16 28.90
N ASN A 425 18.84 -36.35 29.96
CA ASN A 425 17.74 -36.37 30.92
C ASN A 425 16.65 -35.33 30.62
N ASP A 426 16.71 -34.68 29.45
CA ASP A 426 15.81 -33.60 29.01
C ASP A 426 15.90 -32.30 29.84
N ASP A 427 17.01 -32.10 30.61
CA ASP A 427 17.26 -30.79 31.21
C ASP A 427 17.56 -29.75 30.14
N VAL A 428 17.05 -28.53 30.35
CA VAL A 428 17.12 -27.44 29.39
C VAL A 428 18.38 -26.60 29.58
N VAL A 429 19.13 -26.38 28.51
CA VAL A 429 20.28 -25.48 28.44
C VAL A 429 20.01 -24.43 27.36
N VAL A 430 20.07 -23.14 27.72
CA VAL A 430 19.88 -22.01 26.79
C VAL A 430 21.16 -21.18 26.75
N ALA A 431 21.72 -21.00 25.56
CA ALA A 431 23.01 -20.33 25.38
C ALA A 431 23.07 -19.59 24.03
N GLU A 432 24.00 -18.68 23.85
CA GLU A 432 24.20 -17.99 22.57
C GLU A 432 24.96 -18.86 21.57
N THR A 433 25.86 -19.71 22.04
CA THR A 433 26.64 -20.62 21.20
C THR A 433 26.60 -22.06 21.73
N GLU A 434 26.98 -23.00 20.89
CA GLU A 434 27.09 -24.41 21.30
C GLU A 434 28.20 -24.61 22.33
N GLU A 435 29.32 -23.88 22.24
CA GLU A 435 30.42 -23.91 23.19
C GLU A 435 29.97 -23.45 24.58
N GLU A 436 29.19 -22.37 24.66
CA GLU A 436 28.58 -21.90 25.90
C GLU A 436 27.60 -22.95 26.45
N ALA A 437 26.79 -23.55 25.58
CA ALA A 437 25.84 -24.59 25.98
C ALA A 437 26.54 -25.81 26.58
N LEU A 438 27.63 -26.27 25.97
CA LEU A 438 28.44 -27.37 26.47
C LEU A 438 29.08 -27.05 27.84
N ALA A 439 29.60 -25.81 27.99
CA ALA A 439 30.18 -25.37 29.26
C ALA A 439 29.15 -25.31 30.39
N LEU A 440 27.92 -24.77 30.06
CA LEU A 440 26.82 -24.75 31.01
C LEU A 440 26.34 -26.16 31.39
N ALA A 441 26.19 -27.03 30.40
CA ALA A 441 25.75 -28.42 30.61
C ALA A 441 26.75 -29.21 31.49
N GLN A 442 28.04 -29.04 31.23
CA GLN A 442 29.10 -29.67 32.07
C GLN A 442 29.09 -29.13 33.50
N ARG A 443 28.86 -27.80 33.65
CA ARG A 443 28.82 -27.16 34.97
C ARG A 443 27.59 -27.56 35.78
N ASP A 444 26.42 -27.54 35.17
CA ASP A 444 25.14 -27.62 35.88
C ASP A 444 24.58 -29.05 35.94
N PHE A 445 24.92 -29.90 34.96
CA PHE A 445 24.38 -31.25 34.81
C PHE A 445 25.44 -32.34 34.68
N GLY A 446 26.73 -31.97 34.60
CA GLY A 446 27.85 -32.91 34.54
C GLY A 446 27.93 -33.71 33.23
N THR A 447 27.40 -33.20 32.14
CA THR A 447 27.40 -33.86 30.84
C THR A 447 27.87 -32.91 29.72
N THR A 448 28.41 -33.47 28.64
CA THR A 448 28.75 -32.79 27.41
C THR A 448 27.93 -33.32 26.23
N GLU A 449 27.02 -34.25 26.51
CA GLU A 449 26.09 -34.76 25.48
C GLU A 449 24.87 -33.84 25.43
N LEU A 450 24.69 -33.16 24.27
CA LEU A 450 23.59 -32.23 24.05
C LEU A 450 22.89 -32.54 22.75
N ARG A 451 21.58 -32.40 22.76
CA ARG A 451 20.72 -32.42 21.56
C ARG A 451 20.09 -31.06 21.41
N ARG A 452 20.33 -30.36 20.27
CA ARG A 452 19.74 -29.07 19.99
C ARG A 452 18.24 -29.23 19.69
N ASP A 453 17.42 -28.27 20.12
CA ASP A 453 16.01 -28.19 19.83
C ASP A 453 15.81 -28.17 18.30
N PRO A 454 14.94 -29.02 17.70
CA PRO A 454 14.74 -29.08 16.25
C PRO A 454 13.92 -27.91 15.70
N ASP A 455 13.15 -27.21 16.55
CA ASP A 455 12.24 -26.14 16.14
C ASP A 455 13.01 -24.87 15.79
N THR A 456 12.34 -24.02 15.01
CA THR A 456 12.81 -22.68 14.68
C THR A 456 11.93 -21.62 15.34
N LEU A 457 12.41 -20.39 15.40
CA LEU A 457 11.64 -19.24 15.88
C LEU A 457 10.59 -18.80 14.88
N ASP A 458 9.50 -18.24 15.39
CA ASP A 458 8.52 -17.49 14.61
C ASP A 458 9.24 -16.37 13.83
N THR A 459 8.92 -16.23 12.54
CA THR A 459 9.43 -15.15 11.68
C THR A 459 9.31 -13.77 12.34
N TRP A 460 8.20 -13.54 13.05
CA TRP A 460 7.96 -12.26 13.71
C TRP A 460 8.88 -11.99 14.90
N PHE A 461 9.59 -12.97 15.40
CA PHE A 461 10.60 -12.78 16.43
C PHE A 461 11.82 -12.05 15.85
N SER A 462 12.36 -12.52 14.74
CA SER A 462 13.47 -11.86 14.05
C SER A 462 13.05 -10.53 13.42
N SER A 463 11.88 -10.50 12.77
CA SER A 463 11.35 -9.29 12.14
C SER A 463 10.98 -8.20 13.17
N GLY A 464 10.69 -8.59 14.42
CA GLY A 464 10.46 -7.66 15.53
C GLY A 464 11.71 -6.93 16.00
N LEU A 465 12.91 -7.41 15.63
CA LEU A 465 14.19 -6.77 15.97
C LEU A 465 14.67 -5.83 14.85
N TRP A 466 13.98 -5.81 13.71
CA TRP A 466 14.42 -5.19 12.47
C TRP A 466 14.94 -3.75 12.62
N PRO A 467 14.25 -2.81 13.30
CA PRO A 467 14.67 -1.40 13.34
C PRO A 467 16.05 -1.15 13.96
N PHE A 468 16.53 -2.04 14.84
CA PHE A 468 17.81 -1.89 15.50
C PHE A 468 18.84 -2.95 15.07
N SER A 469 18.41 -4.16 14.73
CA SER A 469 19.34 -5.20 14.27
C SER A 469 19.95 -4.89 12.90
N ILE A 470 19.18 -4.22 11.99
CA ILE A 470 19.68 -3.76 10.70
C ILE A 470 20.76 -2.68 10.84
N LEU A 471 20.73 -1.93 11.93
CA LEU A 471 21.72 -0.91 12.29
C LEU A 471 22.94 -1.46 13.05
N GLY A 472 23.03 -2.79 13.22
CA GLY A 472 24.19 -3.47 13.76
C GLY A 472 24.09 -3.90 15.23
N TRP A 473 22.95 -3.62 15.91
CA TRP A 473 22.76 -4.14 17.29
C TRP A 473 22.98 -5.67 17.32
N PRO A 474 23.68 -6.25 18.33
CA PRO A 474 24.01 -5.70 19.65
C PRO A 474 25.32 -4.88 19.74
N ASP A 475 26.01 -4.64 18.64
CA ASP A 475 27.21 -3.82 18.63
C ASP A 475 26.84 -2.32 18.72
N GLU A 476 27.72 -1.53 19.34
CA GLU A 476 27.58 -0.07 19.38
C GLU A 476 28.13 0.54 18.08
N THR A 477 27.28 0.58 17.03
CA THR A 477 27.65 1.10 15.71
C THR A 477 27.32 2.60 15.58
N PRO A 478 28.05 3.35 14.72
CA PRO A 478 27.68 4.72 14.36
C PRO A 478 26.26 4.83 13.80
N GLU A 479 25.84 3.84 13.00
CA GLU A 479 24.50 3.74 12.42
C GLU A 479 23.43 3.66 13.50
N LEU A 480 23.59 2.79 14.49
CA LEU A 480 22.65 2.66 15.60
C LEU A 480 22.59 3.95 16.42
N ALA A 481 23.75 4.57 16.70
CA ALA A 481 23.82 5.79 17.49
C ALA A 481 23.16 7.00 16.81
N HIS A 482 23.21 7.07 15.47
CA HIS A 482 22.69 8.22 14.72
C HIS A 482 21.28 8.00 14.20
N TRP A 483 20.94 6.80 13.71
CA TRP A 483 19.69 6.53 12.98
C TRP A 483 18.61 5.80 13.79
N TYR A 484 18.89 5.40 15.06
CA TYR A 484 17.87 4.89 15.96
C TYR A 484 17.41 5.96 16.96
N PRO A 485 16.11 6.19 17.15
CA PRO A 485 14.94 5.56 16.47
C PRO A 485 14.72 6.04 15.05
N ASN A 486 14.15 5.17 14.20
CA ASN A 486 13.75 5.54 12.83
C ASN A 486 12.73 6.69 12.85
N GLN A 487 12.76 7.59 11.86
CA GLN A 487 11.77 8.66 11.78
C GLN A 487 10.41 8.16 11.33
N VAL A 488 10.40 7.27 10.33
CA VAL A 488 9.17 6.72 9.77
C VAL A 488 9.27 5.22 9.59
N MET A 489 8.22 4.51 9.97
CA MET A 489 7.98 3.12 9.62
C MET A 489 6.72 3.04 8.77
N ILE A 490 6.80 2.41 7.59
CA ILE A 490 5.66 2.23 6.70
C ILE A 490 5.20 0.77 6.76
N THR A 491 3.90 0.56 6.90
CA THR A 491 3.32 -0.77 7.08
C THR A 491 1.94 -0.87 6.41
N SER A 492 1.33 -2.06 6.46
CA SER A 492 -0.07 -2.28 6.13
C SER A 492 -0.91 -2.55 7.39
N ARG A 493 -2.21 -2.29 7.31
CA ARG A 493 -3.14 -2.48 8.44
C ARG A 493 -3.14 -3.92 8.99
N ASP A 494 -2.93 -4.91 8.11
CA ASP A 494 -3.05 -6.33 8.45
C ASP A 494 -1.89 -6.82 9.35
N ILE A 495 -0.77 -6.09 9.41
CA ILE A 495 0.41 -6.47 10.19
C ILE A 495 0.77 -5.48 11.32
N ILE A 496 -0.14 -4.57 11.66
CA ILE A 496 0.08 -3.63 12.78
C ILE A 496 0.38 -4.40 14.07
N PHE A 497 -0.42 -5.40 14.41
CA PHE A 497 -0.22 -6.16 15.63
C PHE A 497 0.86 -7.24 15.49
N LEU A 498 0.96 -7.86 14.31
CA LEU A 498 1.98 -8.87 14.01
C LEU A 498 3.39 -8.32 14.03
N TRP A 499 3.58 -7.10 13.55
CA TRP A 499 4.91 -6.55 13.31
C TRP A 499 5.17 -5.25 14.10
N ILE A 500 4.34 -4.22 13.93
CA ILE A 500 4.56 -2.92 14.59
C ILE A 500 4.56 -3.07 16.13
N ALA A 501 3.56 -3.73 16.68
CA ALA A 501 3.48 -3.92 18.13
C ALA A 501 4.69 -4.68 18.69
N ARG A 502 5.15 -5.71 17.97
CA ARG A 502 6.31 -6.52 18.38
C ARG A 502 7.61 -5.73 18.29
N MET A 503 7.82 -4.93 17.22
CA MET A 503 8.99 -4.03 17.15
C MET A 503 9.00 -3.03 18.30
N VAL A 504 7.86 -2.46 18.66
CA VAL A 504 7.77 -1.50 19.77
C VAL A 504 8.06 -2.17 21.11
N MET A 505 7.46 -3.34 21.37
CA MET A 505 7.70 -4.09 22.61
C MET A 505 9.16 -4.47 22.77
N LEU A 506 9.75 -5.07 21.71
CA LEU A 506 11.13 -5.55 21.76
C LEU A 506 12.12 -4.38 21.75
N GLY A 507 11.89 -3.31 20.96
CA GLY A 507 12.74 -2.12 20.97
C GLY A 507 12.80 -1.45 22.34
N LEU A 508 11.65 -1.21 22.97
CA LEU A 508 11.59 -0.63 24.32
C LEU A 508 12.24 -1.51 25.37
N HIS A 509 12.11 -2.83 25.26
CA HIS A 509 12.66 -3.76 26.25
C HIS A 509 14.17 -3.97 26.08
N VAL A 510 14.62 -4.14 24.82
CA VAL A 510 16.00 -4.54 24.52
C VAL A 510 16.94 -3.35 24.39
N VAL A 511 16.49 -2.29 23.68
CA VAL A 511 17.29 -1.09 23.40
C VAL A 511 16.99 0.03 24.40
N GLY A 512 15.78 0.04 24.99
CA GLY A 512 15.36 1.04 25.97
C GLY A 512 14.72 2.29 25.38
N ASP A 513 14.49 2.33 24.05
CA ASP A 513 13.80 3.44 23.38
C ASP A 513 12.83 2.90 22.32
N ILE A 514 11.93 3.80 21.82
CA ILE A 514 10.98 3.49 20.75
C ILE A 514 11.74 3.16 19.45
N PRO A 515 11.28 2.18 18.65
CA PRO A 515 11.98 1.84 17.41
C PRO A 515 11.75 2.85 16.27
N PHE A 516 10.67 3.60 16.31
CA PHE A 516 10.31 4.61 15.31
C PHE A 516 9.32 5.64 15.89
N ARG A 517 9.31 6.84 15.28
CA ARG A 517 8.46 7.96 15.75
C ARG A 517 7.09 8.00 15.09
N THR A 518 7.03 7.72 13.78
CA THR A 518 5.80 7.76 13.00
C THR A 518 5.56 6.42 12.30
N VAL A 519 4.35 5.91 12.40
CA VAL A 519 3.88 4.74 11.66
C VAL A 519 2.90 5.19 10.60
N PHE A 520 3.31 5.15 9.33
CA PHE A 520 2.40 5.37 8.20
C PHE A 520 1.80 4.05 7.76
N VAL A 521 0.47 3.97 7.78
CA VAL A 521 -0.28 2.77 7.37
C VAL A 521 -0.77 2.97 5.94
N ALA A 522 -0.04 2.39 5.00
CA ALA A 522 -0.37 2.45 3.58
C ALA A 522 -1.70 1.75 3.27
N PRO A 523 -2.51 2.28 2.34
CA PRO A 523 -3.75 1.65 1.93
C PRO A 523 -3.50 0.32 1.21
N LEU A 524 -4.37 -0.65 1.43
CA LEU A 524 -4.34 -1.92 0.69
C LEU A 524 -4.80 -1.71 -0.74
N VAL A 525 -4.15 -2.42 -1.69
CA VAL A 525 -4.47 -2.30 -3.11
C VAL A 525 -5.59 -3.26 -3.50
N PHE A 526 -6.61 -2.70 -4.15
CA PHE A 526 -7.76 -3.38 -4.71
C PHE A 526 -7.86 -3.11 -6.21
N ASP A 527 -8.59 -3.93 -6.95
CA ASP A 527 -8.94 -3.63 -8.33
C ASP A 527 -9.90 -2.42 -8.39
N LYS A 528 -10.12 -1.87 -9.57
CA LYS A 528 -11.04 -0.74 -9.79
C LYS A 528 -12.51 -1.01 -9.36
N HIS A 529 -12.86 -2.27 -9.12
CA HIS A 529 -14.18 -2.69 -8.65
C HIS A 529 -14.24 -2.93 -7.13
N GLY A 530 -13.14 -2.69 -6.41
CA GLY A 530 -13.05 -2.87 -4.96
C GLY A 530 -12.89 -4.34 -4.51
N ARG A 531 -12.35 -5.21 -5.37
CA ARG A 531 -12.03 -6.61 -5.01
C ARG A 531 -10.54 -6.72 -4.69
N LYS A 532 -10.21 -7.37 -3.58
CA LYS A 532 -8.81 -7.65 -3.21
C LYS A 532 -8.16 -8.50 -4.30
N MET A 533 -7.09 -8.02 -4.90
CA MET A 533 -6.33 -8.76 -5.91
C MET A 533 -5.58 -9.95 -5.29
N SER A 534 -5.45 -11.04 -6.02
CA SER A 534 -4.79 -12.26 -5.54
C SER A 534 -4.05 -12.97 -6.67
N LYS A 535 -2.79 -13.36 -6.40
CA LYS A 535 -1.98 -14.16 -7.35
C LYS A 535 -2.66 -15.50 -7.71
N SER A 536 -3.35 -16.11 -6.74
CA SER A 536 -4.02 -17.40 -6.95
C SER A 536 -5.24 -17.31 -7.89
N ARG A 537 -5.86 -16.13 -8.01
CA ARG A 537 -6.96 -15.88 -8.95
C ARG A 537 -6.50 -15.35 -10.31
N GLY A 538 -5.22 -15.01 -10.45
CA GLY A 538 -4.68 -14.46 -11.69
C GLY A 538 -5.13 -13.01 -11.99
N ASP A 539 -5.67 -12.30 -10.98
CA ASP A 539 -6.10 -10.89 -11.09
C ASP A 539 -5.09 -9.90 -10.47
N SER A 540 -3.92 -10.38 -10.10
CA SER A 540 -2.82 -9.55 -9.57
C SER A 540 -2.08 -8.86 -10.72
N ILE A 541 -1.99 -7.53 -10.65
CA ILE A 541 -1.22 -6.73 -11.61
C ILE A 541 0.27 -6.84 -11.26
N ASP A 542 1.08 -7.23 -12.23
CA ASP A 542 2.56 -7.20 -12.11
C ASP A 542 3.05 -5.77 -12.38
N PRO A 543 3.79 -5.14 -11.47
CA PRO A 543 4.36 -3.82 -11.71
C PRO A 543 5.23 -3.74 -12.97
N LEU A 544 5.86 -4.84 -13.36
CA LEU A 544 6.70 -4.87 -14.56
C LEU A 544 5.91 -4.71 -15.86
N ASP A 545 4.67 -5.20 -15.90
CA ASP A 545 3.79 -5.01 -17.04
C ASP A 545 3.43 -3.51 -17.20
N LEU A 546 3.17 -2.84 -16.08
CA LEU A 546 2.92 -1.39 -16.07
C LEU A 546 4.16 -0.59 -16.49
N ILE A 547 5.35 -0.98 -16.03
CA ILE A 547 6.61 -0.33 -16.42
C ILE A 547 6.86 -0.53 -17.91
N ALA A 548 6.64 -1.72 -18.45
CA ALA A 548 6.83 -2.01 -19.86
C ALA A 548 5.88 -1.20 -20.76
N GLU A 549 4.65 -0.91 -20.30
CA GLU A 549 3.67 -0.16 -21.08
C GLU A 549 3.78 1.36 -20.90
N TYR A 550 4.01 1.83 -19.67
CA TYR A 550 3.91 3.26 -19.32
C TYR A 550 5.24 3.90 -18.92
N GLY A 551 6.24 3.11 -18.52
CA GLY A 551 7.48 3.55 -17.87
C GLY A 551 7.36 3.56 -16.35
N ALA A 552 8.50 3.57 -15.65
CA ALA A 552 8.54 3.55 -14.18
C ALA A 552 7.99 4.85 -13.57
N ASP A 553 8.41 6.01 -14.08
CA ASP A 553 7.91 7.31 -13.60
C ASP A 553 6.40 7.44 -13.70
N ALA A 554 5.81 7.03 -14.83
CA ALA A 554 4.37 7.09 -15.02
C ALA A 554 3.63 6.08 -14.12
N THR A 555 4.20 4.92 -13.89
CA THR A 555 3.67 3.90 -12.98
C THR A 555 3.67 4.41 -11.54
N ARG A 556 4.79 4.97 -11.05
CA ARG A 556 4.93 5.58 -9.72
C ARG A 556 3.91 6.70 -9.53
N PHE A 557 3.86 7.66 -10.45
CA PHE A 557 2.93 8.79 -10.41
C PHE A 557 1.48 8.32 -10.43
N GLY A 558 1.15 7.33 -11.26
CA GLY A 558 -0.19 6.74 -11.36
C GLY A 558 -0.64 6.05 -10.07
N ILE A 559 0.24 5.33 -9.38
CA ILE A 559 -0.03 4.73 -8.07
C ILE A 559 -0.28 5.82 -7.03
N ILE A 560 0.65 6.77 -6.92
CA ILE A 560 0.64 7.81 -5.88
C ILE A 560 -0.56 8.75 -6.02
N LYS A 561 -0.91 9.15 -7.24
CA LYS A 561 -2.05 10.03 -7.52
C LYS A 561 -3.37 9.47 -6.99
N GLN A 562 -3.52 8.15 -6.92
CA GLN A 562 -4.72 7.48 -6.43
C GLN A 562 -4.71 7.24 -4.92
N MET A 563 -3.60 7.51 -4.24
CA MET A 563 -3.46 7.31 -2.80
C MET A 563 -4.14 8.44 -2.03
N ARG A 564 -5.04 8.08 -1.11
CA ARG A 564 -5.69 9.03 -0.21
C ARG A 564 -5.58 8.54 1.23
N ILE A 565 -5.15 9.39 2.12
CA ILE A 565 -4.90 9.05 3.53
C ILE A 565 -6.18 8.65 4.27
N GLU A 566 -7.32 9.20 3.89
CA GLU A 566 -8.61 8.85 4.46
C GLU A 566 -9.12 7.49 3.99
N SER A 567 -8.64 7.00 2.86
CA SER A 567 -9.04 5.70 2.33
C SER A 567 -8.21 4.57 2.95
N GLN A 568 -8.88 3.47 3.28
CA GLN A 568 -8.19 2.23 3.66
C GLN A 568 -7.84 1.37 2.44
N GLU A 569 -8.37 1.73 1.28
CA GLU A 569 -8.26 1.00 0.03
C GLU A 569 -7.74 1.93 -1.07
N LEU A 570 -6.74 1.48 -1.78
CA LEU A 570 -6.31 2.06 -3.04
C LEU A 570 -6.98 1.25 -4.16
N ARG A 571 -8.01 1.80 -4.77
CA ARG A 571 -8.68 1.20 -5.93
C ARG A 571 -7.93 1.58 -7.19
N PHE A 572 -7.05 0.70 -7.63
CA PHE A 572 -6.13 0.98 -8.71
C PHE A 572 -6.81 0.94 -10.08
N ASP A 573 -6.64 2.02 -10.84
CA ASP A 573 -7.04 2.15 -12.24
C ASP A 573 -5.81 2.53 -13.08
N GLU A 574 -5.46 1.69 -14.04
CA GLU A 574 -4.30 1.86 -14.94
C GLU A 574 -4.36 3.16 -15.77
N ARG A 575 -5.55 3.73 -15.98
CA ARG A 575 -5.70 5.01 -16.67
C ARG A 575 -4.89 6.13 -16.04
N ALA A 576 -4.66 6.07 -14.73
CA ALA A 576 -3.82 7.05 -14.05
C ALA A 576 -2.36 6.97 -14.51
N CYS A 577 -1.86 5.79 -14.90
CA CYS A 577 -0.52 5.63 -15.46
C CYS A 577 -0.45 6.20 -16.90
N ASP A 578 -1.48 6.00 -17.73
CA ASP A 578 -1.53 6.60 -19.07
C ASP A 578 -1.60 8.14 -19.01
N ASP A 579 -2.39 8.69 -18.10
CA ASP A 579 -2.45 10.14 -17.86
C ASP A 579 -1.10 10.69 -17.42
N ALA A 580 -0.38 9.98 -16.54
CA ALA A 580 0.96 10.34 -16.10
C ALA A 580 1.98 10.26 -17.25
N ARG A 581 1.92 9.24 -18.11
CA ARG A 581 2.74 9.13 -19.31
C ARG A 581 2.53 10.32 -20.26
N ARG A 582 1.27 10.72 -20.45
CA ARG A 582 0.94 11.91 -21.24
C ARG A 582 1.48 13.19 -20.61
N PHE A 583 1.45 13.27 -19.28
CA PHE A 583 2.03 14.37 -18.54
C PHE A 583 3.56 14.44 -18.74
N ASN A 584 4.25 13.33 -18.61
CA ASN A 584 5.70 13.25 -18.91
C ASN A 584 6.00 13.70 -20.34
N THR A 585 5.24 13.26 -21.33
CA THR A 585 5.38 13.69 -22.73
C THR A 585 5.19 15.21 -22.87
N LYS A 586 4.24 15.80 -22.12
CA LYS A 586 4.00 17.23 -22.13
C LYS A 586 5.16 18.02 -21.54
N LEU A 587 5.74 17.55 -20.45
CA LEU A 587 6.92 18.17 -19.83
C LEU A 587 8.15 18.09 -20.76
N TRP A 588 8.34 16.96 -21.42
CA TRP A 588 9.40 16.82 -22.44
C TRP A 588 9.25 17.82 -23.58
N ASN A 589 8.04 18.03 -24.08
CA ASN A 589 7.77 19.02 -25.10
C ASN A 589 7.97 20.46 -24.59
N ALA A 590 7.67 20.73 -23.31
CA ALA A 590 7.98 22.02 -22.69
C ALA A 590 9.50 22.26 -22.63
N LEU A 591 10.30 21.26 -22.23
CA LEU A 591 11.75 21.34 -22.29
C LEU A 591 12.25 21.67 -23.71
N ARG A 592 11.79 20.92 -24.71
CA ARG A 592 12.17 21.15 -26.11
C ARG A 592 11.84 22.56 -26.59
N PHE A 593 10.70 23.11 -26.19
CA PHE A 593 10.34 24.50 -26.49
C PHE A 593 11.31 25.46 -25.81
N ILE A 594 11.62 25.29 -24.51
CA ILE A 594 12.52 26.16 -23.76
C ILE A 594 13.93 26.15 -24.41
N CYS A 595 14.44 24.95 -24.71
CA CYS A 595 15.74 24.80 -25.39
C CYS A 595 15.78 25.32 -26.83
N SER A 596 14.60 25.48 -27.46
CA SER A 596 14.51 26.02 -28.85
C SER A 596 14.43 27.55 -28.93
N LEU A 597 14.40 28.26 -27.81
CA LEU A 597 14.38 29.71 -27.78
C LEU A 597 15.67 30.28 -28.43
N GLU A 598 15.49 31.32 -29.25
CA GLU A 598 16.61 31.92 -29.99
C GLU A 598 17.71 32.52 -29.08
N GLU A 599 17.30 32.93 -27.88
CA GLU A 599 18.19 33.49 -26.86
C GLU A 599 19.09 32.45 -26.20
N GLY A 600 18.76 31.17 -26.35
CA GLY A 600 19.39 30.08 -25.60
C GLY A 600 18.99 30.07 -24.14
N LEU A 601 19.50 29.07 -23.40
CA LEU A 601 19.31 28.98 -21.94
C LEU A 601 20.29 29.96 -21.24
N PRO A 602 19.87 30.57 -20.10
CA PRO A 602 20.78 31.36 -19.29
C PRO A 602 21.91 30.48 -18.74
N THR A 603 23.05 31.06 -18.42
CA THR A 603 24.22 30.36 -17.87
C THR A 603 24.04 29.97 -16.39
N ALA A 604 23.06 30.55 -15.71
CA ALA A 604 22.71 30.25 -14.31
C ALA A 604 21.20 30.41 -14.09
N SER A 605 20.64 29.62 -13.18
CA SER A 605 19.24 29.70 -12.79
C SER A 605 19.03 30.88 -11.84
N ARG A 606 19.01 32.10 -12.37
CA ARG A 606 18.76 33.33 -11.62
C ARG A 606 17.59 34.10 -12.21
N LEU A 607 16.77 34.65 -11.32
CA LEU A 607 15.68 35.52 -11.71
C LEU A 607 16.19 36.92 -12.10
N PRO A 608 15.60 37.56 -13.13
CA PRO A 608 15.80 38.96 -13.44
C PRO A 608 15.36 39.90 -12.31
N ALA A 609 15.71 41.17 -12.40
CA ALA A 609 15.20 42.17 -11.45
C ALA A 609 13.67 42.25 -11.53
N THR A 610 13.01 42.52 -10.39
CA THR A 610 11.55 42.52 -10.29
C THR A 610 10.87 43.55 -11.20
N ALA A 611 11.58 44.67 -11.49
CA ALA A 611 11.10 45.70 -12.40
C ALA A 611 11.00 45.23 -13.86
N ASP A 612 11.77 44.21 -14.25
CA ASP A 612 11.80 43.65 -15.59
C ASP A 612 10.79 42.52 -15.80
N LEU A 613 10.13 42.08 -14.71
CA LEU A 613 9.14 41.03 -14.78
C LEU A 613 7.77 41.52 -15.26
N THR A 614 7.23 40.79 -16.24
CA THR A 614 5.86 41.02 -16.72
C THR A 614 4.80 40.61 -15.71
N VAL A 615 3.53 40.95 -15.96
CA VAL A 615 2.39 40.49 -15.15
C VAL A 615 2.32 38.95 -15.16
N ALA A 616 2.56 38.29 -16.31
CA ALA A 616 2.58 36.85 -16.42
C ALA A 616 3.74 36.22 -15.64
N ASP A 617 4.93 36.82 -15.64
CA ASP A 617 6.08 36.35 -14.87
C ASP A 617 5.82 36.41 -13.37
N LYS A 618 5.30 37.53 -12.87
CA LYS A 618 4.92 37.69 -11.48
C LYS A 618 3.83 36.68 -11.05
N TRP A 619 2.87 36.44 -11.94
CA TRP A 619 1.81 35.47 -11.71
C TRP A 619 2.37 34.05 -11.56
N ILE A 620 3.20 33.56 -12.51
CA ILE A 620 3.73 32.20 -12.45
C ILE A 620 4.63 31.99 -11.26
N LEU A 621 5.45 32.97 -10.87
CA LEU A 621 6.29 32.94 -9.69
C LEU A 621 5.45 32.84 -8.41
N THR A 622 4.33 33.58 -8.35
CA THR A 622 3.37 33.46 -7.24
C THR A 622 2.76 32.04 -7.17
N ARG A 623 2.33 31.54 -8.32
CA ARG A 623 1.77 30.16 -8.41
C ARG A 623 2.80 29.12 -8.02
N LEU A 624 4.06 29.26 -8.46
CA LEU A 624 5.17 28.37 -8.07
C LEU A 624 5.34 28.36 -6.54
N ARG A 625 5.41 29.53 -5.92
CA ARG A 625 5.54 29.64 -4.45
C ARG A 625 4.40 28.93 -3.72
N MET A 626 3.16 29.12 -4.18
CA MET A 626 1.99 28.45 -3.60
C MET A 626 2.08 26.93 -3.75
N SER A 627 2.52 26.45 -4.91
CA SER A 627 2.66 25.03 -5.16
C SER A 627 3.81 24.41 -4.37
N VAL A 628 4.95 25.13 -4.19
CA VAL A 628 6.04 24.67 -3.30
C VAL A 628 5.50 24.43 -1.89
N ILE A 629 4.79 25.42 -1.32
CA ILE A 629 4.21 25.31 0.04
C ILE A 629 3.25 24.12 0.12
N ARG A 630 2.30 24.01 -0.82
CA ARG A 630 1.29 22.94 -0.80
C ARG A 630 1.87 21.54 -0.95
N ILE A 631 2.87 21.39 -1.82
CA ILE A 631 3.54 20.11 -2.04
C ILE A 631 4.34 19.73 -0.80
N THR A 632 5.07 20.69 -0.20
CA THR A 632 5.81 20.49 1.04
C THR A 632 4.88 20.07 2.18
N ASP A 633 3.82 20.84 2.43
CA ASP A 633 2.82 20.52 3.47
C ASP A 633 2.19 19.14 3.24
N ALA A 634 1.93 18.78 1.98
CA ALA A 634 1.35 17.49 1.63
C ALA A 634 2.33 16.33 1.87
N LEU A 635 3.62 16.48 1.56
CA LEU A 635 4.64 15.47 1.83
C LEU A 635 4.87 15.31 3.34
N ASP A 636 4.97 16.40 4.09
CA ASP A 636 5.09 16.39 5.56
C ASP A 636 3.88 15.77 6.24
N GLY A 637 2.70 15.92 5.62
CA GLY A 637 1.43 15.33 6.05
C GLY A 637 1.19 13.90 5.57
N PHE A 638 2.10 13.31 4.79
CA PHE A 638 1.91 12.00 4.13
C PHE A 638 0.75 11.97 3.12
N GLU A 639 0.35 13.12 2.61
CA GLU A 639 -0.75 13.32 1.65
C GLU A 639 -0.24 13.19 0.20
N PHE A 640 0.41 12.08 -0.12
CA PHE A 640 1.12 11.87 -1.40
C PHE A 640 0.25 12.11 -2.63
N GLY A 641 -1.03 11.71 -2.57
CA GLY A 641 -1.96 11.93 -3.67
C GLY A 641 -2.32 13.41 -3.87
N ILE A 642 -2.30 14.22 -2.81
CA ILE A 642 -2.49 15.68 -2.89
C ILE A 642 -1.26 16.32 -3.50
N ALA A 643 -0.06 15.89 -3.10
CA ALA A 643 1.19 16.36 -3.73
C ALA A 643 1.20 16.07 -5.24
N ALA A 644 0.80 14.87 -5.66
CA ALA A 644 0.71 14.51 -7.08
C ALA A 644 -0.35 15.31 -7.85
N ASP A 645 -1.50 15.60 -7.24
CA ASP A 645 -2.53 16.45 -7.86
C ASP A 645 -2.03 17.88 -8.05
N GLU A 646 -1.34 18.47 -7.07
CA GLU A 646 -0.77 19.83 -7.18
C GLU A 646 0.35 19.88 -8.22
N LEU A 647 1.20 18.86 -8.30
CA LEU A 647 2.23 18.75 -9.36
C LEU A 647 1.60 18.71 -10.75
N LEU A 648 0.53 17.96 -10.92
CA LEU A 648 -0.19 17.91 -12.19
C LEU A 648 -0.87 19.24 -12.52
N ASP A 649 -1.52 19.87 -11.54
CA ASP A 649 -2.19 21.17 -11.73
C ASP A 649 -1.20 22.26 -12.13
N PHE A 650 -0.09 22.35 -11.39
CA PHE A 650 0.93 23.34 -11.69
C PHE A 650 1.63 23.04 -13.04
N GLY A 651 2.14 21.82 -13.22
CA GLY A 651 2.94 21.49 -14.39
C GLY A 651 2.13 21.50 -15.69
N TRP A 652 0.95 20.88 -15.68
CA TRP A 652 0.11 20.81 -16.88
C TRP A 652 -0.71 22.07 -17.10
N PHE A 653 -1.61 22.38 -16.16
CA PHE A 653 -2.64 23.39 -16.38
C PHE A 653 -2.13 24.81 -16.12
N THR A 654 -1.19 25.01 -15.20
CA THR A 654 -0.66 26.35 -14.89
C THR A 654 0.53 26.69 -15.77
N PHE A 655 1.59 25.88 -15.74
CA PHE A 655 2.84 26.16 -16.47
C PHE A 655 2.68 25.93 -17.98
N CYS A 656 2.31 24.71 -18.41
CA CYS A 656 2.29 24.37 -19.83
C CYS A 656 1.14 25.02 -20.59
N ASP A 657 -0.08 25.06 -20.05
CA ASP A 657 -1.26 25.54 -20.79
C ASP A 657 -1.38 27.08 -20.79
N TRP A 658 -0.83 27.71 -19.75
CA TRP A 658 -0.94 29.17 -19.64
C TRP A 658 0.39 29.88 -19.72
N TYR A 659 1.36 29.60 -18.83
CA TYR A 659 2.57 30.40 -18.78
C TYR A 659 3.45 30.19 -20.02
N LEU A 660 3.66 28.93 -20.44
CA LEU A 660 4.44 28.63 -21.63
C LEU A 660 3.84 29.29 -22.91
N GLU A 661 2.53 29.41 -23.00
CA GLU A 661 1.88 30.14 -24.07
C GLU A 661 2.04 31.68 -23.88
N ALA A 662 1.82 32.17 -22.64
CA ALA A 662 1.97 33.60 -22.34
C ALA A 662 3.39 34.10 -22.66
N SER A 663 4.40 33.30 -22.45
CA SER A 663 5.81 33.61 -22.75
C SER A 663 6.11 33.83 -24.26
N LYS A 664 5.18 33.47 -25.16
CA LYS A 664 5.30 33.72 -26.61
C LYS A 664 4.90 35.13 -27.01
N ALA A 665 4.31 35.93 -26.11
CA ALA A 665 3.98 37.33 -26.36
C ALA A 665 5.27 38.16 -26.56
N PRO A 666 5.21 39.32 -27.27
CA PRO A 666 6.34 40.22 -27.37
C PRO A 666 6.86 40.67 -26.00
N GLY A 667 8.14 40.80 -25.84
CA GLY A 667 8.78 41.21 -24.58
C GLY A 667 10.28 41.03 -24.59
N GLU A 668 10.93 41.35 -23.44
CA GLU A 668 12.38 41.18 -23.32
C GLU A 668 12.74 39.71 -23.29
N ARG A 669 13.42 39.26 -24.32
CA ARG A 669 13.65 37.82 -24.58
C ARG A 669 14.51 37.15 -23.50
N ALA A 670 15.55 37.85 -23.04
CA ALA A 670 16.46 37.34 -21.99
C ALA A 670 15.73 37.13 -20.66
N THR A 671 14.85 38.06 -20.26
CA THR A 671 14.00 37.95 -19.08
C THR A 671 13.09 36.71 -19.15
N ARG A 672 12.43 36.52 -20.30
CA ARG A 672 11.55 35.38 -20.56
C ARG A 672 12.28 34.03 -20.42
N SER A 673 13.45 33.90 -21.09
CA SER A 673 14.23 32.66 -21.01
C SER A 673 14.67 32.36 -19.57
N ALA A 674 15.09 33.41 -18.82
CA ALA A 674 15.49 33.25 -17.42
C ALA A 674 14.32 32.78 -16.51
N VAL A 675 13.14 33.39 -16.63
CA VAL A 675 11.98 33.00 -15.81
C VAL A 675 11.47 31.61 -16.17
N LEU A 676 11.39 31.26 -17.47
CA LEU A 676 11.01 29.92 -17.92
C LEU A 676 11.93 28.85 -17.37
N SER A 677 13.24 29.07 -17.51
CA SER A 677 14.25 28.15 -17.03
C SER A 677 14.20 27.99 -15.50
N TYR A 678 14.06 29.10 -14.76
CA TYR A 678 13.98 29.08 -13.31
C TYR A 678 12.74 28.32 -12.80
N VAL A 679 11.56 28.67 -13.33
CA VAL A 679 10.30 28.04 -12.91
C VAL A 679 10.30 26.55 -13.23
N PHE A 680 10.80 26.18 -14.42
CA PHE A 680 10.83 24.78 -14.83
C PHE A 680 11.85 23.97 -14.03
N ASN A 681 13.05 24.54 -13.74
CA ASN A 681 14.03 23.93 -12.84
C ASN A 681 13.45 23.67 -11.45
N ALA A 682 12.82 24.68 -10.84
CA ALA A 682 12.19 24.51 -9.53
C ALA A 682 11.06 23.45 -9.56
N PHE A 683 10.26 23.45 -10.62
CA PHE A 683 9.18 22.46 -10.78
C PHE A 683 9.70 21.02 -10.92
N VAL A 684 10.75 20.77 -11.69
CA VAL A 684 11.28 19.40 -11.84
C VAL A 684 11.93 18.91 -10.55
N ARG A 685 12.50 19.81 -9.72
CA ARG A 685 12.96 19.45 -8.37
C ARG A 685 11.81 19.04 -7.46
N LEU A 686 10.66 19.73 -7.49
CA LEU A 686 9.45 19.34 -6.74
C LEU A 686 8.91 17.99 -7.20
N MET A 687 8.97 17.69 -8.49
CA MET A 687 8.44 16.44 -9.06
C MET A 687 9.41 15.26 -8.88
N HIS A 688 10.71 15.52 -8.66
CA HIS A 688 11.76 14.49 -8.63
C HIS A 688 11.49 13.32 -7.69
N PRO A 689 11.01 13.51 -6.45
CA PRO A 689 10.73 12.38 -5.56
C PRO A 689 9.71 11.39 -6.13
N ILE A 690 8.76 11.84 -6.94
CA ILE A 690 7.71 10.98 -7.52
C ILE A 690 8.15 10.38 -8.85
N ALA A 691 8.76 11.19 -9.73
CA ALA A 691 9.15 10.81 -11.09
C ALA A 691 10.65 11.08 -11.32
N PRO A 692 11.54 10.22 -10.77
CA PRO A 692 12.96 10.51 -10.69
C PRO A 692 13.69 10.55 -12.03
N PHE A 693 13.26 9.79 -13.05
CA PHE A 693 14.02 9.63 -14.28
C PHE A 693 13.81 10.77 -15.26
N ILE A 694 12.55 11.10 -15.55
CA ILE A 694 12.25 12.20 -16.46
C ILE A 694 12.73 13.55 -15.89
N THR A 695 12.63 13.70 -14.57
CA THR A 695 13.09 14.93 -13.91
C THR A 695 14.60 15.07 -13.94
N GLU A 696 15.36 14.00 -13.74
CA GLU A 696 16.82 13.98 -13.94
C GLU A 696 17.15 14.31 -15.39
N GLU A 697 16.49 13.67 -16.37
CA GLU A 697 16.75 13.88 -17.80
C GLU A 697 16.49 15.33 -18.24
N ILE A 698 15.40 15.93 -17.73
CA ILE A 698 15.07 17.34 -17.97
C ILE A 698 16.08 18.26 -17.28
N TRP A 699 16.40 17.99 -16.01
CA TRP A 699 17.24 18.82 -15.18
C TRP A 699 18.66 18.95 -15.73
N GLN A 700 19.21 17.87 -16.28
CA GLN A 700 20.50 17.84 -16.96
C GLN A 700 20.56 18.74 -18.22
N GLN A 701 19.43 19.17 -18.76
CA GLN A 701 19.34 20.09 -19.90
C GLN A 701 19.10 21.55 -19.48
N LEU A 702 18.80 21.78 -18.22
CA LEU A 702 18.55 23.13 -17.68
C LEU A 702 19.81 23.66 -16.97
N PRO A 703 19.96 24.95 -16.78
CA PRO A 703 21.01 25.50 -15.91
C PRO A 703 20.87 24.99 -14.48
N HIS A 704 21.90 24.37 -13.95
CA HIS A 704 21.90 23.81 -12.61
C HIS A 704 23.32 23.82 -12.02
N ASP A 705 23.38 23.67 -10.69
CA ASP A 705 24.58 23.37 -9.93
C ASP A 705 24.54 21.94 -9.43
N GLY A 706 25.67 21.25 -9.38
CA GLY A 706 25.75 19.83 -8.93
C GLY A 706 25.75 18.81 -10.08
N ALA A 707 25.91 17.55 -9.74
CA ALA A 707 26.03 16.44 -10.70
C ALA A 707 24.70 15.77 -11.02
N THR A 708 23.77 15.77 -10.08
CA THR A 708 22.47 15.09 -10.18
C THR A 708 21.42 15.85 -9.39
N ILE A 709 20.18 15.77 -9.86
CA ILE A 709 19.02 16.33 -9.15
C ILE A 709 18.78 15.66 -7.79
N VAL A 710 19.20 14.41 -7.61
CA VAL A 710 19.04 13.64 -6.35
C VAL A 710 19.63 14.39 -5.15
N THR A 711 20.76 15.07 -5.35
CA THR A 711 21.47 15.83 -4.32
C THR A 711 21.22 17.34 -4.39
N SER A 712 20.31 17.79 -5.25
CA SER A 712 19.92 19.20 -5.34
C SER A 712 19.04 19.59 -4.14
N SER A 713 19.04 20.89 -3.78
CA SER A 713 18.20 21.38 -2.69
C SER A 713 16.72 21.38 -3.06
N TRP A 714 15.86 21.10 -2.08
CA TRP A 714 14.42 21.33 -2.22
C TRP A 714 14.13 22.81 -2.45
N PRO A 715 13.17 23.19 -3.34
CA PRO A 715 12.83 24.59 -3.54
C PRO A 715 12.32 25.23 -2.25
N ASP A 716 12.99 26.29 -1.80
CA ASP A 716 12.62 26.99 -0.57
C ASP A 716 11.77 28.22 -0.89
N PRO A 717 10.49 28.27 -0.43
CA PRO A 717 9.62 29.41 -0.71
C PRO A 717 10.06 30.71 0.00
N GLN A 718 10.96 30.62 0.98
CA GLN A 718 11.46 31.80 1.70
C GLN A 718 12.80 32.31 1.15
N GLN A 719 13.70 31.42 0.77
CA GLN A 719 15.02 31.79 0.24
C GLN A 719 14.98 32.05 -1.26
N ASP A 720 14.40 31.10 -2.03
CA ASP A 720 14.38 31.19 -3.50
C ASP A 720 13.38 32.22 -4.02
N LEU A 721 12.35 32.57 -3.25
CA LEU A 721 11.26 33.46 -3.61
C LEU A 721 11.10 34.65 -2.63
N ALA A 722 12.17 35.02 -1.92
CA ALA A 722 12.18 36.06 -0.88
C ALA A 722 11.78 37.46 -1.40
N TYR A 723 11.96 37.75 -2.70
CA TYR A 723 11.55 39.00 -3.33
C TYR A 723 10.01 39.21 -3.35
N TYR A 724 9.22 38.13 -3.12
CA TYR A 724 7.76 38.19 -3.07
C TYR A 724 7.23 39.12 -1.97
N ASP A 725 7.89 39.16 -0.82
CA ASP A 725 7.40 39.90 0.36
C ASP A 725 7.83 41.39 0.38
N GLY A 726 8.74 41.81 -0.52
CA GLY A 726 9.38 43.11 -0.52
C GLY A 726 8.70 44.22 -1.36
N GLU A 727 7.71 43.91 -2.21
CA GLU A 727 7.23 44.80 -3.25
C GLU A 727 5.73 45.21 -3.14
N ASN A 728 5.29 45.82 -2.06
CA ASN A 728 4.00 46.55 -1.97
C ASN A 728 2.80 45.88 -2.64
N GLY A 729 2.69 44.56 -2.58
CA GLY A 729 1.60 43.76 -3.15
C GLY A 729 1.58 43.69 -4.69
N SER A 730 2.70 43.95 -5.37
CA SER A 730 2.77 43.93 -6.84
C SER A 730 2.54 42.54 -7.41
N PHE A 731 3.03 41.50 -6.73
CA PHE A 731 2.85 40.09 -7.11
C PHE A 731 1.40 39.63 -6.92
N ASP A 732 0.75 39.97 -5.79
CA ASP A 732 -0.66 39.64 -5.57
C ASP A 732 -1.56 40.35 -6.57
N ARG A 733 -1.26 41.62 -6.90
CA ARG A 733 -1.99 42.36 -7.94
C ARG A 733 -1.82 41.67 -9.29
N ALA A 734 -0.61 41.35 -9.71
CA ALA A 734 -0.31 40.66 -10.95
C ALA A 734 -1.01 39.28 -11.01
N ARG A 735 -1.06 38.56 -9.89
CA ARG A 735 -1.83 37.32 -9.78
C ARG A 735 -3.32 37.55 -10.07
N GLY A 736 -3.95 38.49 -9.39
CA GLY A 736 -5.37 38.77 -9.58
C GLY A 736 -5.69 39.24 -11.01
N GLU A 737 -4.80 40.06 -11.62
CA GLU A 737 -4.94 40.55 -12.98
C GLU A 737 -4.82 39.45 -14.02
N PHE A 738 -3.82 38.55 -13.87
CA PHE A 738 -3.60 37.46 -14.83
C PHE A 738 -4.65 36.33 -14.67
N GLU A 739 -5.11 36.04 -13.46
CA GLU A 739 -6.22 35.10 -13.22
C GLU A 739 -7.54 35.61 -13.82
N ALA A 740 -7.82 36.92 -13.75
CA ALA A 740 -8.96 37.54 -14.44
C ALA A 740 -8.82 37.42 -15.96
N PHE A 741 -7.60 37.61 -16.51
CA PHE A 741 -7.34 37.35 -17.92
C PHE A 741 -7.57 35.87 -18.28
N ILE A 742 -7.07 34.91 -17.50
CA ILE A 742 -7.27 33.47 -17.72
C ILE A 742 -8.77 33.14 -17.82
N ALA A 743 -9.56 33.65 -16.90
CA ALA A 743 -11.02 33.44 -16.90
C ALA A 743 -11.68 33.99 -18.19
N SER A 744 -11.31 35.22 -18.61
CA SER A 744 -11.80 35.83 -19.82
C SER A 744 -11.36 35.09 -21.08
N ALA A 745 -10.07 34.73 -21.17
CA ALA A 745 -9.55 33.98 -22.33
C ALA A 745 -10.16 32.58 -22.44
N GLY A 746 -10.40 31.91 -21.28
CA GLY A 746 -11.15 30.65 -21.21
C GLY A 746 -12.57 30.80 -21.76
N HIS A 747 -13.31 31.86 -21.35
CA HIS A 747 -14.64 32.17 -21.89
C HIS A 747 -14.58 32.39 -23.41
N ILE A 748 -13.66 33.18 -23.88
CA ILE A 748 -13.49 33.48 -25.33
C ILE A 748 -13.17 32.19 -26.11
N ARG A 749 -12.33 31.28 -25.58
CA ARG A 749 -12.07 29.98 -26.22
C ARG A 749 -13.34 29.11 -26.31
N ASN A 750 -14.19 29.12 -25.30
CA ASN A 750 -15.48 28.42 -25.32
C ASN A 750 -16.41 29.03 -26.37
N VAL A 751 -16.56 30.37 -26.40
CA VAL A 751 -17.36 31.08 -27.44
C VAL A 751 -16.83 30.75 -28.84
N LYS A 752 -15.52 30.72 -29.02
CA LYS A 752 -14.88 30.32 -30.29
C LYS A 752 -15.24 28.87 -30.69
N ALA A 753 -15.23 27.95 -29.74
CA ALA A 753 -15.65 26.57 -29.99
C ALA A 753 -17.15 26.45 -30.31
N GLU A 754 -18.01 27.23 -29.61
CA GLU A 754 -19.46 27.32 -29.88
C GLU A 754 -19.72 27.86 -31.27
N MET A 755 -18.94 28.84 -31.72
CA MET A 755 -18.96 29.33 -33.10
C MET A 755 -18.41 28.32 -34.10
N GLY A 756 -17.88 27.15 -33.64
CA GLY A 756 -17.28 26.09 -34.45
C GLY A 756 -16.01 26.49 -35.16
N LEU A 757 -15.28 27.44 -34.61
CA LEU A 757 -14.00 27.90 -35.12
C LEU A 757 -12.87 27.01 -34.52
N GLY A 758 -11.88 26.74 -35.35
CA GLY A 758 -10.73 25.98 -34.94
C GLY A 758 -9.71 26.80 -34.09
N PRO A 759 -8.75 26.15 -33.43
CA PRO A 759 -7.76 26.86 -32.61
C PRO A 759 -6.95 27.90 -33.36
N LYS A 760 -6.73 27.76 -34.67
CA LYS A 760 -5.93 28.64 -35.50
C LYS A 760 -6.73 29.82 -36.11
N ASP A 761 -8.04 29.77 -36.06
CA ASP A 761 -8.90 30.82 -36.65
C ASP A 761 -8.80 32.11 -35.84
N ARG A 762 -8.81 33.27 -36.50
CA ARG A 762 -8.71 34.55 -35.85
C ARG A 762 -10.11 35.05 -35.43
N LEU A 763 -10.16 35.70 -34.27
CA LEU A 763 -11.32 36.42 -33.74
C LEU A 763 -11.06 37.92 -33.66
N THR A 764 -12.11 38.72 -33.76
CA THR A 764 -12.10 40.11 -33.33
C THR A 764 -12.82 40.22 -32.00
N LEU A 765 -12.17 40.82 -31.01
CA LEU A 765 -12.73 41.10 -29.69
C LEU A 765 -13.06 42.59 -29.59
N GLU A 766 -14.32 42.89 -29.40
CA GLU A 766 -14.75 44.25 -29.07
C GLU A 766 -14.57 44.49 -27.58
N VAL A 767 -13.76 45.48 -27.24
CA VAL A 767 -13.29 45.69 -25.85
C VAL A 767 -13.62 47.13 -25.40
N PRO A 768 -13.85 47.35 -24.11
CA PRO A 768 -13.98 48.68 -23.53
C PRO A 768 -12.63 49.43 -23.55
N PRO A 769 -12.64 50.78 -23.51
CA PRO A 769 -11.44 51.55 -23.46
C PRO A 769 -10.66 51.37 -22.14
N GLY A 770 -9.33 51.60 -22.20
CA GLY A 770 -8.45 51.60 -21.02
C GLY A 770 -8.06 50.24 -20.52
N LEU A 771 -8.04 49.22 -21.40
CA LEU A 771 -7.31 47.95 -21.09
C LEU A 771 -5.80 48.16 -21.21
N PRO A 772 -4.99 47.51 -20.34
CA PRO A 772 -3.53 47.50 -20.48
C PRO A 772 -3.06 46.84 -21.77
N ASP A 773 -1.96 47.32 -22.38
CA ASP A 773 -1.43 46.80 -23.65
C ASP A 773 -1.11 45.29 -23.59
N TRP A 774 -0.59 44.79 -22.51
CA TRP A 774 -0.27 43.37 -22.35
C TRP A 774 -1.48 42.44 -22.55
N ILE A 775 -2.71 42.94 -22.32
CA ILE A 775 -3.95 42.16 -22.56
C ILE A 775 -4.11 41.84 -24.03
N ALA A 776 -3.85 42.82 -24.92
CA ALA A 776 -3.96 42.63 -26.37
C ALA A 776 -2.93 41.57 -26.84
N GLU A 777 -1.70 41.65 -26.36
CA GLU A 777 -0.64 40.69 -26.65
C GLU A 777 -1.03 39.29 -26.21
N GLN A 778 -1.55 39.15 -24.99
CA GLN A 778 -1.95 37.85 -24.45
C GLN A 778 -3.17 37.25 -25.20
N PHE A 779 -4.17 38.05 -25.59
CA PHE A 779 -5.27 37.56 -26.40
C PHE A 779 -4.83 37.14 -27.82
N ALA A 780 -3.85 37.85 -28.39
CA ALA A 780 -3.26 37.44 -29.66
C ALA A 780 -2.61 36.05 -29.59
N VAL A 781 -1.95 35.74 -28.48
CA VAL A 781 -1.31 34.43 -28.24
C VAL A 781 -2.34 33.36 -27.89
N HIS A 782 -3.13 33.58 -26.85
CA HIS A 782 -4.00 32.56 -26.25
C HIS A 782 -5.29 32.27 -27.02
N ALA A 783 -5.87 33.30 -27.65
CA ALA A 783 -7.14 33.18 -28.37
C ALA A 783 -7.02 33.35 -29.89
N LYS A 784 -5.83 33.73 -30.39
CA LYS A 784 -5.62 34.18 -31.78
C LYS A 784 -6.59 35.31 -32.11
N ALA A 785 -6.67 36.29 -31.20
CA ALA A 785 -7.67 37.37 -31.30
C ALA A 785 -6.97 38.72 -31.44
N GLU A 786 -7.66 39.62 -32.15
CA GLU A 786 -7.32 41.02 -32.30
C GLU A 786 -8.34 41.89 -31.52
N LEU A 787 -7.86 42.87 -30.79
CA LEU A 787 -8.72 43.78 -30.02
C LEU A 787 -9.12 44.98 -30.83
N VAL A 788 -10.42 45.32 -30.81
CA VAL A 788 -10.98 46.54 -31.35
C VAL A 788 -11.67 47.29 -30.20
N VAL A 789 -11.22 48.51 -29.94
CA VAL A 789 -11.78 49.31 -28.86
C VAL A 789 -13.13 49.87 -29.33
N ASP A 790 -14.14 49.63 -28.54
CA ASP A 790 -15.50 50.20 -28.71
C ASP A 790 -15.70 51.27 -27.63
N GLU A 791 -15.53 52.52 -28.03
CA GLU A 791 -15.66 53.70 -27.16
C GLU A 791 -17.07 53.87 -26.55
N ALA A 792 -18.09 53.24 -27.13
CA ALA A 792 -19.43 53.28 -26.58
C ALA A 792 -19.66 52.21 -25.48
N ARG A 793 -18.74 51.28 -25.32
CA ARG A 793 -18.86 50.19 -24.36
C ARG A 793 -18.49 50.65 -22.96
N VAL A 794 -19.46 50.62 -22.09
CA VAL A 794 -19.27 50.98 -20.67
C VAL A 794 -18.91 49.70 -19.90
N ALA A 795 -17.81 49.77 -19.12
CA ALA A 795 -17.38 48.75 -18.16
C ALA A 795 -17.06 49.40 -16.81
N GLY A 796 -17.06 48.63 -15.77
CA GLY A 796 -16.59 49.07 -14.45
C GLY A 796 -15.10 49.48 -14.42
N PRO A 797 -14.63 50.08 -13.34
CA PRO A 797 -13.28 50.60 -13.25
C PRO A 797 -12.18 49.50 -13.13
N THR A 798 -12.53 48.29 -12.67
CA THR A 798 -11.55 47.22 -12.46
C THR A 798 -11.23 46.48 -13.75
N LEU A 799 -10.05 45.89 -13.81
CA LEU A 799 -9.63 45.07 -14.95
C LEU A 799 -10.60 43.88 -15.15
N ALA A 800 -11.04 43.23 -14.08
CA ALA A 800 -11.95 42.11 -14.16
C ALA A 800 -13.31 42.52 -14.80
N GLU A 801 -13.86 43.67 -14.42
CA GLU A 801 -15.09 44.19 -15.03
C GLU A 801 -14.90 44.55 -16.51
N LYS A 802 -13.75 45.10 -16.87
CA LYS A 802 -13.42 45.41 -18.27
C LYS A 802 -13.28 44.12 -19.08
N LEU A 803 -12.62 43.08 -18.53
CA LEU A 803 -12.49 41.79 -19.19
C LEU A 803 -13.82 41.05 -19.33
N ALA A 804 -14.69 41.15 -18.34
CA ALA A 804 -16.05 40.58 -18.40
C ALA A 804 -16.95 41.24 -19.46
N ALA A 805 -16.65 42.48 -19.85
CA ALA A 805 -17.39 43.23 -20.88
C ALA A 805 -16.92 42.93 -22.30
N ILE A 806 -15.92 42.07 -22.52
CA ILE A 806 -15.41 41.69 -23.83
C ILE A 806 -16.44 40.81 -24.55
N THR A 807 -16.66 41.12 -25.85
CA THR A 807 -17.47 40.26 -26.74
C THR A 807 -16.68 39.80 -27.94
N ALA A 808 -16.88 38.56 -28.33
CA ALA A 808 -16.20 37.95 -29.47
C ALA A 808 -17.03 38.08 -30.73
N ARG A 809 -16.41 38.50 -31.83
CA ARG A 809 -17.01 38.58 -33.15
C ARG A 809 -16.17 37.77 -34.14
N ALA A 810 -16.77 36.78 -34.74
CA ALA A 810 -16.11 36.03 -35.81
C ALA A 810 -16.11 36.84 -37.11
N PRO A 811 -15.04 36.80 -37.92
CA PRO A 811 -15.01 37.41 -39.24
C PRO A 811 -16.16 36.83 -40.10
N THR A 812 -16.96 37.70 -40.70
CA THR A 812 -18.13 37.32 -41.52
C THR A 812 -17.76 36.32 -42.62
N GLY A 813 -16.55 36.48 -43.23
CA GLY A 813 -16.07 35.56 -44.27
C GLY A 813 -15.85 34.11 -43.73
N LEU A 814 -15.30 33.97 -42.56
CA LEU A 814 -15.07 32.63 -41.94
C LEU A 814 -16.38 31.95 -41.55
N LEU A 815 -17.31 32.70 -40.98
CA LEU A 815 -18.66 32.19 -40.67
C LEU A 815 -19.41 31.78 -41.94
N ARG A 816 -19.28 32.55 -43.01
CA ARG A 816 -19.89 32.25 -44.31
C ARG A 816 -19.31 30.98 -44.92
N GLU A 817 -17.98 30.80 -44.93
CA GLU A 817 -17.35 29.58 -45.42
C GLU A 817 -17.71 28.35 -44.58
N ARG A 818 -17.81 28.50 -43.28
CA ARG A 818 -18.23 27.42 -42.37
C ARG A 818 -19.68 27.00 -42.65
N TYR A 819 -20.60 27.97 -42.59
CA TYR A 819 -22.03 27.65 -42.82
C TYR A 819 -22.25 27.12 -44.21
N THR A 820 -21.49 27.55 -45.20
CA THR A 820 -21.56 26.98 -46.57
C THR A 820 -21.14 25.52 -46.57
N ARG A 821 -20.02 25.16 -45.88
CA ARG A 821 -19.60 23.75 -45.75
C ARG A 821 -20.56 22.91 -44.93
N GLU A 822 -21.13 23.48 -43.87
CA GLU A 822 -22.10 22.80 -43.01
C GLU A 822 -23.42 22.55 -43.74
N VAL A 823 -23.92 23.52 -44.54
CA VAL A 823 -25.05 23.34 -45.42
C VAL A 823 -24.78 22.22 -46.41
N ALA A 824 -23.64 22.20 -47.09
CA ALA A 824 -23.30 21.15 -48.06
C ALA A 824 -23.26 19.75 -47.38
N LYS A 825 -22.69 19.66 -46.18
CA LYS A 825 -22.65 18.41 -45.41
C LYS A 825 -24.05 17.96 -44.98
N LEU A 826 -24.90 18.87 -44.50
CA LEU A 826 -26.26 18.55 -44.08
C LEU A 826 -27.13 18.20 -45.28
N ASP A 827 -26.98 18.86 -46.44
CA ASP A 827 -27.63 18.49 -47.69
C ASP A 827 -27.29 17.05 -48.11
N ASP A 828 -26.00 16.66 -48.00
CA ASP A 828 -25.56 15.31 -48.28
C ASP A 828 -26.14 14.27 -47.29
N GLU A 829 -26.23 14.62 -45.99
CA GLU A 829 -26.83 13.73 -44.99
C GLU A 829 -28.34 13.58 -45.18
N VAL A 830 -29.05 14.66 -45.51
CA VAL A 830 -30.47 14.65 -45.86
C VAL A 830 -30.68 13.76 -47.08
N ALA A 831 -29.92 13.98 -48.16
CA ALA A 831 -30.02 13.18 -49.39
C ALA A 831 -29.74 11.67 -49.12
N ARG A 832 -28.75 11.35 -48.29
CA ARG A 832 -28.47 9.96 -47.90
C ARG A 832 -29.61 9.35 -47.06
N GLY A 833 -30.14 10.10 -46.09
CA GLY A 833 -31.27 9.67 -45.28
C GLY A 833 -32.54 9.44 -46.10
N GLU A 834 -32.85 10.35 -47.04
CA GLU A 834 -33.96 10.23 -47.96
C GLU A 834 -33.82 9.02 -48.90
N LYS A 835 -32.64 8.85 -49.48
CA LYS A 835 -32.34 7.66 -50.34
C LYS A 835 -32.44 6.34 -49.56
N LYS A 836 -32.02 6.33 -48.31
CA LYS A 836 -32.10 5.14 -47.45
C LYS A 836 -33.54 4.82 -47.08
N LEU A 837 -34.33 5.84 -46.74
CA LEU A 837 -35.75 5.68 -46.40
C LEU A 837 -36.67 5.52 -47.64
N ALA A 838 -36.22 5.86 -48.86
CA ALA A 838 -36.90 5.56 -50.13
C ALA A 838 -36.64 4.11 -50.61
N ASN A 839 -35.71 3.40 -50.00
CA ASN A 839 -35.41 2.03 -50.39
C ASN A 839 -36.44 1.05 -49.78
N GLU A 840 -37.40 0.61 -50.56
CA GLU A 840 -38.44 -0.32 -50.14
C GLU A 840 -37.89 -1.62 -49.54
N SER A 841 -36.79 -2.13 -50.05
CA SER A 841 -36.14 -3.32 -49.53
C SER A 841 -35.55 -3.10 -48.12
N PHE A 842 -35.07 -1.90 -47.81
CA PHE A 842 -34.61 -1.56 -46.47
C PHE A 842 -35.80 -1.46 -45.49
N ILE A 843 -36.87 -0.75 -45.87
CA ILE A 843 -38.04 -0.57 -45.01
C ILE A 843 -38.71 -1.92 -44.70
N ALA A 844 -38.78 -2.81 -45.68
CA ALA A 844 -39.41 -4.13 -45.53
C ALA A 844 -38.61 -5.13 -44.67
N LYS A 845 -37.26 -4.97 -44.58
CA LYS A 845 -36.39 -5.92 -43.92
C LYS A 845 -35.83 -5.40 -42.59
N ALA A 846 -35.81 -4.11 -42.33
CA ALA A 846 -35.28 -3.51 -41.11
C ALA A 846 -36.28 -3.58 -39.95
N ASN A 847 -35.78 -3.68 -38.73
CA ASN A 847 -36.61 -3.57 -37.55
C ASN A 847 -37.31 -2.19 -37.50
N PRO A 848 -38.62 -2.12 -37.20
CA PRO A 848 -39.40 -0.89 -37.13
C PRO A 848 -38.73 0.22 -36.29
N ASP A 849 -38.04 -0.14 -35.17
CA ASP A 849 -37.32 0.80 -34.31
C ASP A 849 -36.12 1.44 -35.03
N VAL A 850 -35.45 0.70 -35.92
CA VAL A 850 -34.35 1.22 -36.73
C VAL A 850 -34.85 2.19 -37.77
N VAL A 851 -35.97 1.90 -38.38
CA VAL A 851 -36.63 2.79 -39.37
C VAL A 851 -37.13 4.08 -38.69
N ALA A 852 -37.69 3.95 -37.47
CA ALA A 852 -38.13 5.09 -36.68
C ALA A 852 -36.94 6.02 -36.29
N LYS A 853 -35.83 5.44 -35.83
CA LYS A 853 -34.59 6.19 -35.53
C LYS A 853 -33.96 6.86 -36.73
N GLU A 854 -34.01 6.23 -37.93
CA GLU A 854 -33.53 6.85 -39.17
C GLU A 854 -34.41 8.02 -39.60
N ARG A 855 -35.74 7.95 -39.41
CA ARG A 855 -36.65 9.05 -39.65
C ARG A 855 -36.38 10.23 -38.71
N GLU A 856 -36.28 9.96 -37.43
CA GLU A 856 -35.97 10.98 -36.42
C GLU A 856 -34.61 11.68 -36.70
N LYS A 857 -33.61 10.91 -37.12
CA LYS A 857 -32.32 11.43 -37.55
C LYS A 857 -32.40 12.31 -38.78
N LEU A 858 -33.17 11.89 -39.78
CA LEU A 858 -33.41 12.67 -41.00
C LEU A 858 -34.14 14.00 -40.69
N ASP A 859 -35.15 13.94 -39.84
CA ASP A 859 -35.87 15.16 -39.41
C ASP A 859 -34.99 16.09 -38.55
N GLY A 860 -34.06 15.53 -37.80
CA GLY A 860 -33.00 16.29 -37.12
C GLY A 860 -32.14 17.06 -38.13
N TYR A 861 -31.57 16.37 -39.11
CA TYR A 861 -30.77 17.00 -40.17
C TYR A 861 -31.52 18.06 -40.96
N ARG A 862 -32.78 17.86 -41.24
CA ARG A 862 -33.61 18.86 -41.92
C ARG A 862 -33.81 20.14 -41.08
N ARG A 863 -34.08 19.98 -39.79
CA ARG A 863 -34.17 21.14 -38.87
C ARG A 863 -32.85 21.91 -38.79
N ASP A 864 -31.73 21.19 -38.65
CA ASP A 864 -30.43 21.79 -38.62
C ASP A 864 -30.06 22.49 -39.92
N LEU A 865 -30.39 21.89 -41.05
CA LEU A 865 -30.17 22.50 -42.36
C LEU A 865 -30.93 23.82 -42.54
N VAL A 866 -32.19 23.88 -42.10
CA VAL A 866 -32.99 25.10 -42.12
C VAL A 866 -32.33 26.17 -41.23
N ARG A 867 -31.97 25.83 -40.03
CA ARG A 867 -31.31 26.71 -39.07
C ARG A 867 -30.00 27.27 -39.64
N VAL A 868 -29.12 26.39 -40.17
CA VAL A 868 -27.82 26.82 -40.71
C VAL A 868 -27.95 27.66 -41.97
N ARG A 869 -28.94 27.39 -42.84
CA ARG A 869 -29.25 28.26 -44.01
C ARG A 869 -29.77 29.66 -43.61
N ASP A 870 -30.58 29.73 -42.57
CA ASP A 870 -31.02 30.99 -41.99
C ASP A 870 -29.83 31.82 -41.46
N GLU A 871 -28.95 31.19 -40.70
CA GLU A 871 -27.72 31.84 -40.22
C GLU A 871 -26.80 32.28 -41.37
N LEU A 872 -26.64 31.45 -42.40
CA LEU A 872 -25.88 31.82 -43.59
C LEU A 872 -26.49 33.04 -44.32
N SER A 873 -27.80 33.11 -44.39
CA SER A 873 -28.53 34.21 -45.03
C SER A 873 -28.38 35.55 -44.30
N LYS A 874 -28.26 35.50 -42.95
CA LYS A 874 -28.02 36.69 -42.11
C LYS A 874 -26.64 37.32 -42.32
N LEU A 875 -25.71 36.57 -42.89
CA LEU A 875 -24.35 37.06 -43.17
C LEU A 875 -24.23 37.80 -44.53
N GLY A 876 -25.30 37.94 -45.25
CA GLY A 876 -25.41 38.70 -46.52
C GLY A 876 -24.93 37.92 -47.70
#